data_439e7279f2c231b0a3edbd470808396e
#
_entry.id   439e7279f2c231b0a3edbd470808396e
#
_cell.length_a   1.000
_cell.length_b   1.000
_cell.length_c   1.000
_cell.angle_alpha   90.00
_cell.angle_beta   90.00
_cell.angle_gamma   90.00
#
_symmetry.space_group_name_H-M   'P 1'
#
loop_
_entity.id
_entity.type
_entity.pdbx_description
1 polymer ?
#
loop_
_entity_poly.entity_id
_entity_poly.type
_entity_poly.pdbx_seq_one_letter_code
_entity_poly.pdbx_strand_id
1 'polypeptide(L)'
;MGTAWAQVAAAGAAEAASQTFTLGTVEVSARREAEEGDMQRVSSAEMERSNASTVADAVRNLPGVSLSRNSRNEEMINLRGFDSRQVPIFVDGVPLYVPYDGYVDLGRFTTFDLAEINVAKAGASLLYGPNTLGGAVNLVTRKPVKPFEGDVRLGVGSGGERRASFNLGGNQGNWYYQLGASYLEADSFPLPRGFRDYKKQPTDTGSKRENADRTDKRLSFKLGLTPNATDEYAIGYVRQEGEKGNPVYTGQSTQKNAVRYWRWPYWDKDSLYFLSTTRLNSSNVLKTRLYHDTYKNGLDMYKDASYTAHDPTSSYKDVSKGASVEWVNYAFSGHELHAAFHYKQDEHTDAASGKDPQKHYRDVTTSLVLEDHIALAERWRLTLGLSHDQRDAKQVYQWPTGSTSATNGLARLSYALTAQGDELYLIASHKSRFATIKDRYSARMGTALANPDLKPEVANHLELGLSGTPWQGGKGQAAVFYSRVRDQIQTMVVDSTACGGKTCNQAQNVGRTRNVGLELSLAQQLSAQWALHAGYTYLSRTNLSDRSITLTDTPRQRLTAALQWNPQAQWQLRAELEAEQGRKVPLSASGQAQVYQMAGYGVANLRARYLPRPDTTLDFGVANLGDKWYQLADGLPMPGRSWYVNLGYRF
;
A
#
# COMPACT_ATOMS: atom_id res chain seq x y z
N MET A 1 22.36 2.31 34.75
CA MET A 1 21.42 3.18 33.99
C MET A 1 21.17 2.70 32.55
N GLY A 2 22.02 1.85 31.95
CA GLY A 2 21.81 1.32 30.59
C GLY A 2 20.70 0.27 30.44
N THR A 3 20.32 -0.42 31.51
CA THR A 3 19.29 -1.47 31.47
C THR A 3 17.85 -0.94 31.41
N ALA A 4 17.57 0.24 31.92
CA ALA A 4 16.23 0.82 31.92
C ALA A 4 15.74 1.29 30.53
N TRP A 5 16.65 1.63 29.64
CA TRP A 5 16.33 2.16 28.29
C TRP A 5 16.16 1.06 27.26
N ALA A 6 16.96 0.00 27.34
CA ALA A 6 16.68 -1.21 26.56
C ALA A 6 15.31 -1.81 26.95
N GLN A 7 14.95 -1.69 28.22
CA GLN A 7 13.61 -2.09 28.72
C GLN A 7 12.47 -1.20 28.20
N VAL A 8 12.65 0.12 28.05
CA VAL A 8 11.60 1.02 27.53
C VAL A 8 11.41 0.84 26.02
N ALA A 9 12.50 0.65 25.26
CA ALA A 9 12.39 0.34 23.83
C ALA A 9 11.82 -1.07 23.59
N ALA A 10 12.24 -2.05 24.40
CA ALA A 10 11.69 -3.41 24.36
C ALA A 10 10.24 -3.46 24.86
N ALA A 11 9.89 -2.68 25.89
CA ALA A 11 8.52 -2.57 26.38
C ALA A 11 7.59 -1.90 25.35
N GLY A 12 8.05 -0.85 24.67
CA GLY A 12 7.27 -0.21 23.59
C GLY A 12 7.07 -1.13 22.38
N ALA A 13 8.07 -1.94 22.01
CA ALA A 13 7.94 -2.94 20.96
C ALA A 13 7.05 -4.13 21.39
N ALA A 14 7.16 -4.57 22.62
CA ALA A 14 6.32 -5.63 23.19
C ALA A 14 4.86 -5.15 23.37
N GLU A 15 4.63 -3.92 23.80
CA GLU A 15 3.29 -3.33 23.90
C GLU A 15 2.65 -3.16 22.50
N ALA A 16 3.41 -2.72 21.50
CA ALA A 16 2.94 -2.63 20.11
C ALA A 16 2.63 -4.02 19.52
N ALA A 17 3.46 -5.02 19.80
CA ALA A 17 3.22 -6.40 19.36
C ALA A 17 1.99 -7.03 20.05
N SER A 18 1.74 -6.68 21.32
CA SER A 18 0.59 -7.18 22.09
C SER A 18 -0.75 -6.59 21.61
N GLN A 19 -0.73 -5.40 20.97
CA GLN A 19 -1.93 -4.73 20.42
C GLN A 19 -2.27 -5.15 18.98
N THR A 20 -1.51 -6.04 18.37
CA THR A 20 -1.77 -6.49 17.00
C THR A 20 -3.02 -7.38 16.94
N PHE A 21 -3.94 -7.09 16.03
CA PHE A 21 -5.12 -7.90 15.76
C PHE A 21 -4.73 -9.16 14.98
N THR A 22 -4.49 -10.25 15.65
CA THR A 22 -3.94 -11.48 15.07
C THR A 22 -4.84 -12.12 14.02
N LEU A 23 -6.17 -12.03 14.15
CA LEU A 23 -7.10 -12.47 13.09
C LEU A 23 -6.93 -11.70 11.78
N GLY A 24 -6.45 -10.46 11.85
CA GLY A 24 -6.16 -9.62 10.69
C GLY A 24 -4.86 -9.96 9.98
N THR A 25 -4.03 -10.84 10.51
CA THR A 25 -2.81 -11.29 9.83
C THR A 25 -3.12 -12.47 8.90
N VAL A 26 -2.53 -12.48 7.71
CA VAL A 26 -2.72 -13.55 6.74
C VAL A 26 -1.71 -14.67 6.98
N GLU A 27 -0.48 -14.30 7.27
CA GLU A 27 0.60 -15.23 7.59
C GLU A 27 0.70 -15.37 9.11
N VAL A 28 0.19 -16.45 9.65
CA VAL A 28 0.31 -16.79 11.07
C VAL A 28 1.00 -18.14 11.16
N SER A 29 2.32 -18.14 11.17
CA SER A 29 3.03 -19.31 11.70
C SER A 29 3.05 -19.22 13.22
N ALA A 30 2.96 -20.35 13.91
CA ALA A 30 3.06 -20.44 15.37
C ALA A 30 4.42 -19.94 15.92
N ARG A 31 5.34 -19.57 15.05
CA ARG A 31 6.68 -19.03 15.34
C ARG A 31 6.85 -17.62 14.81
N ARG A 32 6.07 -16.67 15.34
CA ARG A 32 6.20 -15.23 15.08
C ARG A 32 7.56 -14.61 15.45
N GLU A 33 8.48 -15.36 16.03
CA GLU A 33 9.73 -14.82 16.58
C GLU A 33 10.87 -14.67 15.56
N ALA A 34 10.81 -15.37 14.43
CA ALA A 34 11.73 -15.12 13.33
C ALA A 34 11.01 -14.23 12.31
N GLU A 35 11.36 -12.96 12.25
CA GLU A 35 10.94 -12.08 11.15
C GLU A 35 11.36 -12.75 9.83
N GLU A 36 10.39 -13.12 9.02
CA GLU A 36 10.69 -13.64 7.68
C GLU A 36 11.45 -12.55 6.93
N GLY A 37 12.65 -12.85 6.48
CA GLY A 37 13.59 -11.87 5.95
C GLY A 37 13.09 -11.12 4.69
N ASP A 38 12.04 -11.62 4.02
CA ASP A 38 11.41 -11.01 2.86
C ASP A 38 10.15 -10.18 3.21
N MET A 39 9.69 -10.22 4.46
CA MET A 39 8.60 -9.38 4.96
C MET A 39 9.13 -8.18 5.76
N GLN A 40 8.61 -7.01 5.46
CA GLN A 40 8.92 -5.79 6.18
C GLN A 40 7.72 -5.33 6.99
N ARG A 41 7.96 -4.86 8.21
CA ARG A 41 6.93 -4.39 9.13
C ARG A 41 7.17 -2.94 9.53
N VAL A 42 6.09 -2.16 9.58
CA VAL A 42 6.08 -0.83 10.17
C VAL A 42 5.12 -0.87 11.35
N SER A 43 5.63 -0.78 12.57
CA SER A 43 4.80 -0.78 13.78
C SER A 43 4.12 0.57 14.00
N SER A 44 3.05 0.58 14.82
CA SER A 44 2.39 1.82 15.26
C SER A 44 3.38 2.80 15.90
N ALA A 45 4.33 2.30 16.70
CA ALA A 45 5.37 3.12 17.30
C ALA A 45 6.28 3.79 16.26
N GLU A 46 6.63 3.11 15.15
CA GLU A 46 7.41 3.72 14.07
C GLU A 46 6.56 4.71 13.26
N MET A 47 5.29 4.40 12.98
CA MET A 47 4.35 5.33 12.35
C MET A 47 4.23 6.63 13.15
N GLU A 48 4.15 6.52 14.46
CA GLU A 48 4.12 7.67 15.37
C GLU A 48 5.44 8.46 15.36
N ARG A 49 6.59 7.76 15.50
CA ARG A 49 7.91 8.40 15.49
C ARG A 49 8.20 9.13 14.18
N SER A 50 7.75 8.58 13.06
CA SER A 50 7.91 9.19 11.74
C SER A 50 6.81 10.19 11.39
N ASN A 51 5.83 10.44 12.28
CA ASN A 51 4.64 11.26 12.01
C ASN A 51 3.91 10.83 10.72
N ALA A 52 3.88 9.53 10.45
CA ALA A 52 3.18 8.98 9.32
C ALA A 52 1.67 9.05 9.57
N SER A 53 1.01 10.06 9.04
CA SER A 53 -0.44 10.24 9.19
C SER A 53 -1.25 9.40 8.22
N THR A 54 -0.64 9.01 7.11
CA THR A 54 -1.23 8.15 6.08
C THR A 54 -0.41 6.90 5.84
N VAL A 55 -1.03 5.89 5.23
CA VAL A 55 -0.33 4.66 4.83
C VAL A 55 0.80 4.95 3.85
N ALA A 56 0.61 5.92 2.93
CA ALA A 56 1.67 6.37 2.01
C ALA A 56 2.90 6.86 2.77
N ASP A 57 2.71 7.68 3.83
CA ASP A 57 3.81 8.16 4.67
C ASP A 57 4.52 7.01 5.40
N ALA A 58 3.74 6.03 5.89
CA ALA A 58 4.27 4.93 6.70
C ALA A 58 5.17 3.99 5.89
N VAL A 59 4.79 3.66 4.64
CA VAL A 59 5.55 2.72 3.81
C VAL A 59 6.67 3.39 3.02
N ARG A 60 6.69 4.72 2.96
CA ARG A 60 7.65 5.50 2.16
C ARG A 60 9.10 5.13 2.43
N ASN A 61 9.47 4.86 3.67
CA ASN A 61 10.87 4.64 4.06
C ASN A 61 11.33 3.17 3.96
N LEU A 62 10.47 2.27 3.50
CA LEU A 62 10.81 0.86 3.37
C LEU A 62 11.70 0.59 2.14
N PRO A 63 12.78 -0.20 2.25
CA PRO A 63 13.56 -0.67 1.11
C PRO A 63 12.70 -1.46 0.11
N GLY A 64 12.93 -1.23 -1.19
CA GLY A 64 12.14 -1.83 -2.26
C GLY A 64 10.81 -1.15 -2.55
N VAL A 65 10.35 -0.29 -1.66
CA VAL A 65 9.14 0.52 -1.83
C VAL A 65 9.50 1.88 -2.40
N SER A 66 8.75 2.34 -3.40
CA SER A 66 8.73 3.73 -3.84
C SER A 66 7.30 4.17 -4.06
N LEU A 67 7.03 5.46 -3.94
CA LEU A 67 5.72 6.03 -4.26
C LEU A 67 5.73 6.61 -5.67
N SER A 68 4.57 6.58 -6.31
CA SER A 68 4.30 7.29 -7.57
C SER A 68 3.00 8.05 -7.46
N ARG A 69 2.78 8.97 -8.39
CA ARG A 69 1.51 9.68 -8.55
C ARG A 69 0.98 9.51 -9.96
N ASN A 70 -0.31 9.27 -10.07
CA ASN A 70 -0.99 9.24 -11.37
C ASN A 70 -1.60 10.61 -11.70
N SER A 71 -2.23 10.72 -12.88
CA SER A 71 -2.87 11.96 -13.35
C SER A 71 -4.07 12.44 -12.50
N ARG A 72 -4.52 11.63 -11.54
CA ARG A 72 -5.56 11.97 -10.55
C ARG A 72 -4.96 12.38 -9.22
N ASN A 73 -3.64 12.59 -9.17
CA ASN A 73 -2.87 12.89 -7.96
C ASN A 73 -3.12 11.87 -6.83
N GLU A 74 -3.26 10.59 -7.20
CA GLU A 74 -3.35 9.48 -6.24
C GLU A 74 -1.95 8.99 -5.89
N GLU A 75 -1.69 8.77 -4.62
CA GLU A 75 -0.42 8.22 -4.13
C GLU A 75 -0.45 6.70 -4.14
N MET A 76 0.35 6.12 -5.01
CA MET A 76 0.37 4.69 -5.26
C MET A 76 1.70 4.07 -4.84
N ILE A 77 1.66 2.84 -4.29
CA ILE A 77 2.84 2.06 -4.01
C ILE A 77 3.41 1.44 -5.30
N ASN A 78 4.73 1.42 -5.38
CA ASN A 78 5.48 0.55 -6.28
C ASN A 78 6.44 -0.30 -5.43
N LEU A 79 6.35 -1.61 -5.57
CA LEU A 79 7.20 -2.56 -4.88
C LEU A 79 8.10 -3.27 -5.89
N ARG A 80 9.41 -2.99 -5.87
CA ARG A 80 10.39 -3.57 -6.82
C ARG A 80 10.01 -3.41 -8.30
N GLY A 81 9.30 -2.32 -8.63
CA GLY A 81 8.85 -2.01 -9.99
C GLY A 81 7.49 -2.60 -10.37
N PHE A 82 6.79 -3.24 -9.45
CA PHE A 82 5.39 -3.64 -9.58
C PHE A 82 4.49 -2.53 -9.04
N ASP A 83 3.46 -2.16 -9.78
CA ASP A 83 2.54 -1.09 -9.39
C ASP A 83 1.45 -1.59 -8.43
N SER A 84 0.63 -0.68 -7.91
CA SER A 84 -0.42 -0.98 -6.93
C SER A 84 -1.50 -1.96 -7.41
N ARG A 85 -1.65 -2.19 -8.73
CA ARG A 85 -2.55 -3.21 -9.29
C ARG A 85 -1.95 -4.61 -9.20
N GLN A 86 -0.62 -4.68 -9.12
CA GLN A 86 0.20 -5.90 -9.06
C GLN A 86 0.61 -6.24 -7.63
N VAL A 87 0.34 -5.33 -6.68
CA VAL A 87 0.62 -5.45 -5.24
C VAL A 87 -0.68 -5.15 -4.49
N PRO A 88 -1.55 -6.15 -4.28
CA PRO A 88 -2.81 -5.93 -3.60
C PRO A 88 -2.60 -5.48 -2.15
N ILE A 89 -3.55 -4.67 -1.69
CA ILE A 89 -3.58 -4.13 -0.35
C ILE A 89 -4.75 -4.75 0.41
N PHE A 90 -4.53 -5.03 1.68
CA PHE A 90 -5.50 -5.64 2.58
C PHE A 90 -5.64 -4.80 3.85
N VAL A 91 -6.80 -4.86 4.48
CA VAL A 91 -7.03 -4.42 5.86
C VAL A 91 -7.51 -5.63 6.63
N ASP A 92 -6.77 -6.05 7.65
CA ASP A 92 -7.06 -7.26 8.42
C ASP A 92 -7.26 -8.51 7.53
N GLY A 93 -6.50 -8.62 6.43
CA GLY A 93 -6.61 -9.70 5.47
C GLY A 93 -7.81 -9.61 4.51
N VAL A 94 -8.65 -8.57 4.62
CA VAL A 94 -9.74 -8.26 3.69
C VAL A 94 -9.20 -7.39 2.55
N PRO A 95 -9.41 -7.76 1.26
CA PRO A 95 -8.89 -6.98 0.14
C PRO A 95 -9.39 -5.55 0.11
N LEU A 96 -8.47 -4.61 -0.06
CA LEU A 96 -8.74 -3.18 -0.18
C LEU A 96 -8.37 -2.70 -1.58
N TYR A 97 -9.34 -2.40 -2.43
CA TYR A 97 -9.12 -1.85 -3.78
C TYR A 97 -10.44 -1.36 -4.39
N VAL A 98 -10.31 -0.63 -5.49
CA VAL A 98 -11.45 -0.23 -6.32
C VAL A 98 -11.67 -1.32 -7.38
N PRO A 99 -12.82 -2.03 -7.40
CA PRO A 99 -13.09 -3.12 -8.35
C PRO A 99 -12.88 -2.75 -9.81
N TYR A 100 -13.18 -1.53 -10.20
CA TYR A 100 -13.04 -1.07 -11.59
C TYR A 100 -11.59 -1.07 -12.07
N ASP A 101 -10.69 -0.36 -11.38
CA ASP A 101 -9.33 -0.11 -11.89
C ASP A 101 -8.20 -0.72 -11.04
N GLY A 102 -8.52 -1.25 -9.87
CA GLY A 102 -7.57 -1.92 -8.97
C GLY A 102 -6.60 -0.97 -8.26
N TYR A 103 -6.74 0.36 -8.41
CA TYR A 103 -5.89 1.32 -7.72
C TYR A 103 -6.37 1.60 -6.30
N VAL A 104 -5.40 1.93 -5.44
CA VAL A 104 -5.64 2.39 -4.08
C VAL A 104 -4.81 3.66 -3.86
N ASP A 105 -5.46 4.77 -3.52
CA ASP A 105 -4.81 6.02 -3.12
C ASP A 105 -4.40 5.91 -1.64
N LEU A 106 -3.16 5.48 -1.38
CA LEU A 106 -2.64 5.29 -0.02
C LEU A 106 -2.59 6.57 0.80
N GLY A 107 -2.57 7.72 0.16
CA GLY A 107 -2.62 9.01 0.82
C GLY A 107 -3.95 9.27 1.54
N ARG A 108 -5.02 8.53 1.23
CA ARG A 108 -6.36 8.68 1.83
C ARG A 108 -6.60 7.77 3.04
N PHE A 109 -5.73 6.81 3.30
CA PHE A 109 -5.86 5.88 4.42
C PHE A 109 -5.01 6.35 5.59
N THR A 110 -5.67 6.78 6.67
CA THR A 110 -5.01 7.22 7.91
C THR A 110 -4.52 6.03 8.72
N THR A 111 -3.44 6.23 9.47
CA THR A 111 -2.76 5.17 10.24
C THR A 111 -3.24 5.06 11.69
N PHE A 112 -4.20 5.87 12.11
CA PHE A 112 -4.56 6.09 13.51
C PHE A 112 -4.99 4.82 14.27
N ASP A 113 -5.63 3.86 13.59
CA ASP A 113 -6.13 2.60 14.15
C ASP A 113 -5.28 1.38 13.78
N LEU A 114 -4.11 1.59 13.14
CA LEU A 114 -3.22 0.50 12.75
C LEU A 114 -2.25 0.13 13.89
N ALA A 115 -2.07 -1.16 14.11
CA ALA A 115 -1.02 -1.72 14.94
C ALA A 115 0.27 -1.88 14.13
N GLU A 116 0.15 -2.39 12.91
CA GLU A 116 1.30 -2.60 12.01
C GLU A 116 0.88 -2.58 10.54
N ILE A 117 1.85 -2.35 9.68
CA ILE A 117 1.74 -2.54 8.23
C ILE A 117 2.77 -3.58 7.81
N ASN A 118 2.30 -4.66 7.18
CA ASN A 118 3.13 -5.75 6.69
C ASN A 118 3.26 -5.62 5.18
N VAL A 119 4.49 -5.62 4.67
CA VAL A 119 4.82 -5.57 3.24
C VAL A 119 5.59 -6.83 2.88
N ALA A 120 4.89 -7.80 2.29
CA ALA A 120 5.46 -9.04 1.76
C ALA A 120 5.83 -8.84 0.28
N LYS A 121 7.02 -9.28 -0.10
CA LYS A 121 7.57 -9.11 -1.46
C LYS A 121 7.29 -10.35 -2.33
N ALA A 122 8.21 -10.76 -3.16
CA ALA A 122 8.06 -11.91 -4.06
C ALA A 122 7.72 -13.24 -3.36
N GLY A 123 8.13 -13.37 -2.09
CA GLY A 123 7.82 -14.49 -1.20
C GLY A 123 6.45 -14.43 -0.52
N ALA A 124 5.62 -13.41 -0.81
CA ALA A 124 4.28 -13.33 -0.20
C ALA A 124 3.51 -14.65 -0.35
N SER A 125 2.94 -15.13 0.75
CA SER A 125 2.16 -16.37 0.80
C SER A 125 1.01 -16.36 -0.22
N LEU A 126 0.69 -17.52 -0.77
CA LEU A 126 -0.47 -17.70 -1.67
C LEU A 126 -1.80 -17.64 -0.90
N LEU A 127 -1.77 -17.71 0.43
CA LEU A 127 -2.93 -17.55 1.32
C LEU A 127 -3.53 -16.14 1.28
N TYR A 128 -2.81 -15.14 0.74
CA TYR A 128 -3.40 -13.83 0.40
C TYR A 128 -4.46 -13.93 -0.71
N GLY A 129 -4.47 -15.02 -1.48
CA GLY A 129 -5.34 -15.24 -2.62
C GLY A 129 -4.77 -14.65 -3.92
N PRO A 130 -5.62 -14.46 -4.95
CA PRO A 130 -5.19 -14.10 -6.31
C PRO A 130 -4.61 -12.69 -6.40
N ASN A 131 -3.92 -12.42 -7.54
CA ASN A 131 -3.39 -11.12 -7.93
C ASN A 131 -2.12 -10.65 -7.17
N THR A 132 -1.43 -11.51 -6.45
CA THR A 132 -0.21 -11.17 -5.69
C THR A 132 1.06 -11.15 -6.55
N LEU A 133 0.98 -10.67 -7.79
CA LEU A 133 2.07 -10.71 -8.79
C LEU A 133 3.38 -10.14 -8.26
N GLY A 134 3.36 -8.98 -7.60
CA GLY A 134 4.55 -8.28 -7.09
C GLY A 134 4.77 -8.39 -5.58
N GLY A 135 3.82 -8.99 -4.87
CA GLY A 135 3.80 -9.02 -3.41
C GLY A 135 2.44 -8.68 -2.84
N ALA A 136 2.38 -8.33 -1.55
CA ALA A 136 1.16 -7.93 -0.85
C ALA A 136 1.45 -6.92 0.26
N VAL A 137 0.49 -6.05 0.58
CA VAL A 137 0.53 -5.13 1.73
C VAL A 137 -0.67 -5.39 2.61
N ASN A 138 -0.46 -5.68 3.89
CA ASN A 138 -1.54 -5.89 4.84
C ASN A 138 -1.50 -4.86 5.97
N LEU A 139 -2.56 -4.09 6.10
CA LEU A 139 -2.79 -3.10 7.14
C LEU A 139 -3.48 -3.80 8.31
N VAL A 140 -2.76 -4.05 9.39
CA VAL A 140 -3.30 -4.77 10.55
C VAL A 140 -3.75 -3.76 11.60
N THR A 141 -5.00 -3.83 12.00
CA THR A 141 -5.59 -2.91 12.97
C THR A 141 -5.23 -3.30 14.40
N ARG A 142 -5.51 -2.40 15.35
CA ARG A 142 -5.26 -2.63 16.77
C ARG A 142 -6.28 -3.59 17.38
N LYS A 143 -5.83 -4.31 18.41
CA LYS A 143 -6.66 -5.07 19.36
C LYS A 143 -6.35 -4.55 20.77
N PRO A 144 -7.34 -4.14 21.56
CA PRO A 144 -7.09 -3.68 22.92
C PRO A 144 -6.60 -4.83 23.83
N VAL A 145 -5.70 -4.50 24.74
CA VAL A 145 -5.09 -5.45 25.67
C VAL A 145 -5.43 -5.15 27.13
N LYS A 146 -5.78 -3.88 27.45
CA LYS A 146 -6.19 -3.46 28.80
C LYS A 146 -7.72 -3.50 28.92
N PRO A 147 -8.26 -3.57 30.13
CA PRO A 147 -9.71 -3.47 30.36
C PRO A 147 -10.34 -2.19 29.81
N PHE A 148 -9.54 -1.11 29.80
CA PHE A 148 -9.89 0.17 29.22
C PHE A 148 -8.60 0.88 28.78
N GLU A 149 -8.55 1.32 27.55
CA GLU A 149 -7.42 2.06 26.97
C GLU A 149 -7.87 2.94 25.83
N GLY A 150 -7.12 3.99 25.56
CA GLY A 150 -7.38 4.85 24.42
C GLY A 150 -6.31 5.87 24.18
N ASP A 151 -6.43 6.57 23.04
CA ASP A 151 -5.59 7.70 22.71
C ASP A 151 -6.38 8.76 21.94
N VAL A 152 -5.97 10.02 22.12
CA VAL A 152 -6.45 11.17 21.36
C VAL A 152 -5.23 11.87 20.78
N ARG A 153 -5.32 12.27 19.51
CA ARG A 153 -4.30 13.09 18.85
C ARG A 153 -4.93 14.25 18.13
N LEU A 154 -4.32 15.42 18.30
CA LEU A 154 -4.68 16.65 17.60
C LEU A 154 -3.44 17.18 16.90
N GLY A 155 -3.59 17.69 15.70
CA GLY A 155 -2.46 18.24 14.94
C GLY A 155 -2.86 19.38 14.03
N VAL A 156 -1.91 20.28 13.80
CA VAL A 156 -2.01 21.36 12.83
C VAL A 156 -0.72 21.45 12.03
N GLY A 157 -0.81 21.95 10.81
CA GLY A 157 0.36 22.07 9.94
C GLY A 157 0.23 23.11 8.82
N SER A 158 1.28 23.16 8.01
CA SER A 158 1.32 24.01 6.82
C SER A 158 0.22 23.66 5.84
N GLY A 159 -0.29 24.68 5.12
CA GLY A 159 -1.35 24.49 4.13
C GLY A 159 -2.75 24.40 4.72
N GLY A 160 -2.95 24.88 5.95
CA GLY A 160 -4.23 24.76 6.65
C GLY A 160 -4.52 23.34 7.17
N GLU A 161 -3.47 22.51 7.26
CA GLU A 161 -3.67 21.12 7.69
C GLU A 161 -4.16 21.05 9.14
N ARG A 162 -5.20 20.26 9.36
CA ARG A 162 -5.81 19.94 10.66
C ARG A 162 -6.01 18.44 10.75
N ARG A 163 -5.62 17.86 11.88
CA ARG A 163 -5.74 16.44 12.16
C ARG A 163 -6.34 16.21 13.52
N ALA A 164 -7.26 15.28 13.60
CA ALA A 164 -7.78 14.75 14.86
C ALA A 164 -7.96 13.25 14.74
N SER A 165 -7.59 12.52 15.78
CA SER A 165 -7.90 11.09 15.86
C SER A 165 -8.19 10.69 17.31
N PHE A 166 -9.00 9.65 17.42
CA PHE A 166 -9.42 9.09 18.68
C PHE A 166 -9.50 7.59 18.56
N ASN A 167 -8.96 6.86 19.52
CA ASN A 167 -9.12 5.43 19.71
C ASN A 167 -9.58 5.14 21.12
N LEU A 168 -10.52 4.22 21.26
CA LEU A 168 -11.02 3.70 22.51
C LEU A 168 -11.18 2.19 22.40
N GLY A 169 -10.70 1.45 23.35
CA GLY A 169 -10.86 0.00 23.38
C GLY A 169 -10.88 -0.56 24.80
N GLY A 170 -11.34 -1.79 24.91
CA GLY A 170 -11.31 -2.53 26.14
C GLY A 170 -11.35 -4.03 25.91
N ASN A 171 -10.54 -4.76 26.69
CA ASN A 171 -10.49 -6.21 26.67
C ASN A 171 -10.93 -6.73 28.03
N GLN A 172 -12.02 -7.48 28.04
CA GLN A 172 -12.66 -8.02 29.24
C GLN A 172 -12.35 -9.53 29.45
N GLY A 173 -11.30 -10.03 28.78
CA GLY A 173 -10.93 -11.44 28.81
C GLY A 173 -11.65 -12.25 27.73
N ASN A 174 -12.96 -12.45 27.89
CA ASN A 174 -13.75 -13.25 26.94
C ASN A 174 -14.28 -12.45 25.76
N TRP A 175 -14.20 -11.14 25.78
CA TRP A 175 -14.60 -10.26 24.68
C TRP A 175 -13.83 -8.95 24.72
N TYR A 176 -13.77 -8.28 23.60
CA TYR A 176 -13.14 -6.97 23.48
C TYR A 176 -13.90 -6.10 22.48
N TYR A 177 -13.71 -4.78 22.60
CA TYR A 177 -14.24 -3.81 21.65
C TYR A 177 -13.17 -2.79 21.29
N GLN A 178 -13.23 -2.28 20.08
CA GLN A 178 -12.39 -1.19 19.56
C GLN A 178 -13.27 -0.22 18.80
N LEU A 179 -13.16 1.07 19.14
CA LEU A 179 -13.77 2.18 18.44
C LEU A 179 -12.68 3.15 18.03
N GLY A 180 -12.74 3.66 16.81
CA GLY A 180 -11.79 4.64 16.33
C GLY A 180 -12.43 5.65 15.39
N ALA A 181 -11.94 6.89 15.43
CA ALA A 181 -12.34 7.95 14.50
C ALA A 181 -11.12 8.78 14.11
N SER A 182 -11.07 9.22 12.85
CA SER A 182 -10.07 10.18 12.39
C SER A 182 -10.66 11.22 11.45
N TYR A 183 -10.09 12.39 11.50
CA TYR A 183 -10.35 13.53 10.62
C TYR A 183 -9.02 14.10 10.16
N LEU A 184 -8.86 14.27 8.86
CA LEU A 184 -7.71 14.92 8.23
C LEU A 184 -8.23 15.87 7.17
N GLU A 185 -7.88 17.14 7.28
CA GLU A 185 -8.21 18.21 6.36
C GLU A 185 -6.96 18.99 6.00
N ALA A 186 -6.86 19.44 4.77
CA ALA A 186 -5.85 20.41 4.34
C ALA A 186 -6.45 21.27 3.23
N ASP A 187 -6.22 22.59 3.29
CA ASP A 187 -6.70 23.52 2.27
C ASP A 187 -5.80 23.48 1.02
N SER A 188 -4.50 23.24 1.23
CA SER A 188 -3.48 23.27 0.17
C SER A 188 -2.17 22.67 0.69
N PHE A 189 -1.08 22.85 -0.04
CA PHE A 189 0.28 22.71 0.48
C PHE A 189 1.20 23.83 -0.04
N PRO A 190 2.27 24.21 0.70
CA PRO A 190 3.20 25.22 0.26
C PRO A 190 3.99 24.73 -0.95
N LEU A 191 4.16 25.60 -1.95
CA LEU A 191 5.04 25.36 -3.09
C LEU A 191 6.49 25.66 -2.73
N PRO A 192 7.47 24.84 -3.18
CA PRO A 192 8.89 25.09 -2.92
C PRO A 192 9.41 26.30 -3.73
N ARG A 193 10.45 26.98 -3.22
CA ARG A 193 11.03 28.18 -3.88
C ARG A 193 11.47 27.97 -5.33
N GLY A 194 11.86 26.80 -5.71
CA GLY A 194 12.28 26.49 -7.08
C GLY A 194 11.15 26.06 -8.01
N PHE A 195 9.90 26.11 -7.56
CA PHE A 195 8.75 25.69 -8.35
C PHE A 195 8.68 26.41 -9.70
N ARG A 196 8.38 25.66 -10.76
CA ARG A 196 8.19 26.17 -12.11
C ARG A 196 6.88 25.66 -12.67
N ASP A 197 6.01 26.59 -13.03
CA ASP A 197 4.80 26.30 -13.79
C ASP A 197 5.08 26.49 -15.29
N TYR A 198 5.23 25.38 -16.00
CA TYR A 198 5.45 25.41 -17.47
C TYR A 198 4.14 25.70 -18.25
N LYS A 199 2.98 25.65 -17.59
CA LYS A 199 1.67 25.93 -18.21
C LYS A 199 1.18 27.34 -17.93
N LYS A 200 1.84 28.08 -17.04
CA LYS A 200 1.45 29.42 -16.62
C LYS A 200 -0.02 29.49 -16.20
N GLN A 201 -0.41 28.54 -15.33
CA GLN A 201 -1.77 28.47 -14.84
C GLN A 201 -2.09 29.68 -13.97
N PRO A 202 -3.27 30.31 -14.13
CA PRO A 202 -3.63 31.48 -13.33
C PRO A 202 -3.88 31.18 -11.86
N THR A 203 -3.97 29.91 -11.50
CA THR A 203 -4.36 29.43 -10.17
C THR A 203 -3.23 29.26 -9.18
N ASP A 204 -1.97 29.10 -9.63
CA ASP A 204 -0.83 28.98 -8.72
C ASP A 204 -0.23 30.36 -8.44
N THR A 205 -0.65 31.00 -7.36
CA THR A 205 -0.24 32.36 -6.97
C THR A 205 1.16 32.42 -6.32
N GLY A 206 2.00 31.41 -6.54
CA GLY A 206 3.44 31.41 -6.19
C GLY A 206 3.78 30.89 -4.80
N SER A 207 2.86 30.75 -3.86
CA SER A 207 3.16 30.26 -2.50
C SER A 207 2.40 29.00 -2.09
N LYS A 208 1.22 28.75 -2.67
CA LYS A 208 0.34 27.63 -2.34
C LYS A 208 -0.10 26.91 -3.59
N ARG A 209 -0.27 25.61 -3.48
CA ARG A 209 -0.79 24.76 -4.56
C ARG A 209 -2.30 24.84 -4.61
N GLU A 210 -2.85 25.38 -5.68
CA GLU A 210 -4.29 25.47 -5.87
C GLU A 210 -4.94 24.11 -6.20
N ASN A 211 -6.22 23.97 -5.82
CA ASN A 211 -7.02 22.75 -6.01
C ASN A 211 -6.32 21.49 -5.45
N ALA A 212 -5.61 21.66 -4.33
CA ALA A 212 -4.89 20.62 -3.61
C ALA A 212 -5.51 20.31 -2.24
N ASP A 213 -6.69 20.86 -2.02
CA ASP A 213 -7.48 20.63 -0.81
C ASP A 213 -7.94 19.18 -0.73
N ARG A 214 -8.11 18.71 0.50
CA ARG A 214 -8.61 17.38 0.80
C ARG A 214 -9.29 17.32 2.15
N THR A 215 -10.26 16.45 2.28
CA THR A 215 -10.85 16.06 3.57
C THR A 215 -11.02 14.55 3.58
N ASP A 216 -10.51 13.87 4.60
CA ASP A 216 -10.69 12.44 4.82
C ASP A 216 -11.20 12.20 6.24
N LYS A 217 -12.32 11.49 6.34
CA LYS A 217 -12.97 11.09 7.61
C LYS A 217 -13.03 9.58 7.64
N ARG A 218 -12.70 8.99 8.78
CA ARG A 218 -12.81 7.54 8.95
C ARG A 218 -13.33 7.21 10.33
N LEU A 219 -14.27 6.28 10.38
CA LEU A 219 -14.81 5.66 11.58
C LEU A 219 -14.56 4.16 11.49
N SER A 220 -14.06 3.55 12.57
CA SER A 220 -13.88 2.11 12.67
C SER A 220 -14.48 1.58 13.97
N PHE A 221 -15.09 0.42 13.89
CA PHE A 221 -15.61 -0.32 15.04
C PHE A 221 -15.26 -1.80 14.89
N LYS A 222 -14.89 -2.44 16.01
CA LYS A 222 -14.63 -3.87 16.08
C LYS A 222 -15.16 -4.42 17.39
N LEU A 223 -15.83 -5.56 17.33
CA LEU A 223 -16.25 -6.35 18.47
C LEU A 223 -15.72 -7.76 18.31
N GLY A 224 -15.04 -8.28 19.31
CA GLY A 224 -14.47 -9.62 19.30
C GLY A 224 -14.88 -10.44 20.51
N LEU A 225 -14.97 -11.75 20.30
CA LEU A 225 -15.22 -12.78 21.31
C LEU A 225 -14.01 -13.71 21.35
N THR A 226 -13.51 -13.98 22.56
CA THR A 226 -12.42 -14.91 22.86
C THR A 226 -12.89 -15.91 23.92
N PRO A 227 -13.79 -16.87 23.55
CA PRO A 227 -14.44 -17.76 24.51
C PRO A 227 -13.46 -18.68 25.24
N ASN A 228 -12.28 -18.89 24.68
CA ASN A 228 -11.18 -19.67 25.24
C ASN A 228 -9.84 -19.16 24.68
N ALA A 229 -8.73 -19.80 25.06
CA ALA A 229 -7.38 -19.38 24.68
C ALA A 229 -7.03 -19.59 23.19
N THR A 230 -7.84 -20.31 22.43
CA THR A 230 -7.54 -20.70 21.04
C THR A 230 -8.51 -20.15 20.01
N ASP A 231 -9.71 -19.81 20.44
CA ASP A 231 -10.78 -19.40 19.54
C ASP A 231 -11.02 -17.90 19.62
N GLU A 232 -11.17 -17.28 18.47
CA GLU A 232 -11.45 -15.86 18.37
C GLU A 232 -12.41 -15.59 17.20
N TYR A 233 -13.40 -14.75 17.45
CA TYR A 233 -14.42 -14.34 16.48
C TYR A 233 -14.55 -12.82 16.54
N ALA A 234 -14.47 -12.14 15.39
CA ALA A 234 -14.58 -10.69 15.37
C ALA A 234 -15.44 -10.21 14.21
N ILE A 235 -16.27 -9.22 14.49
CA ILE A 235 -16.97 -8.43 13.48
C ILE A 235 -16.40 -7.02 13.49
N GLY A 236 -16.13 -6.48 12.30
CA GLY A 236 -15.62 -5.13 12.13
C GLY A 236 -16.43 -4.35 11.11
N TYR A 237 -16.58 -3.05 11.35
CA TYR A 237 -17.16 -2.10 10.43
C TYR A 237 -16.26 -0.89 10.28
N VAL A 238 -16.05 -0.47 9.04
CA VAL A 238 -15.27 0.74 8.71
C VAL A 238 -16.06 1.58 7.73
N ARG A 239 -16.25 2.86 8.05
CA ARG A 239 -16.77 3.87 7.14
C ARG A 239 -15.69 4.90 6.87
N GLN A 240 -15.47 5.21 5.60
CA GLN A 240 -14.58 6.26 5.17
C GLN A 240 -15.29 7.16 4.18
N GLU A 241 -15.18 8.47 4.40
CA GLU A 241 -15.71 9.52 3.53
C GLU A 241 -14.57 10.47 3.18
N GLY A 242 -14.58 10.98 1.96
CA GLY A 242 -13.57 11.93 1.57
C GLY A 242 -13.89 12.72 0.33
N GLU A 243 -13.28 13.88 0.23
CA GLU A 243 -13.31 14.77 -0.92
C GLU A 243 -11.92 15.29 -1.22
N LYS A 244 -11.62 15.65 -2.45
CA LYS A 244 -10.36 16.32 -2.80
C LYS A 244 -10.45 17.07 -4.12
N GLY A 245 -9.64 18.13 -4.23
CA GLY A 245 -9.25 18.74 -5.50
C GLY A 245 -8.22 17.89 -6.23
N ASN A 246 -8.07 18.10 -7.54
CA ASN A 246 -6.99 17.58 -8.34
C ASN A 246 -6.08 18.73 -8.77
N PRO A 247 -4.88 18.88 -8.18
CA PRO A 247 -3.97 19.94 -8.57
C PRO A 247 -3.76 20.01 -10.07
N VAL A 248 -3.89 21.19 -10.64
CA VAL A 248 -3.82 21.40 -12.09
C VAL A 248 -2.42 21.05 -12.58
N TYR A 249 -2.33 20.36 -13.71
CA TYR A 249 -1.06 19.96 -14.29
C TYR A 249 -0.20 21.19 -14.69
N THR A 250 1.04 21.25 -14.19
CA THR A 250 2.00 22.34 -14.45
C THR A 250 3.26 21.90 -15.18
N GLY A 251 3.26 20.66 -15.73
CA GLY A 251 4.44 20.05 -16.35
C GLY A 251 4.69 20.43 -17.80
N GLN A 252 5.56 19.66 -18.42
CA GLN A 252 6.11 19.96 -19.76
C GLN A 252 5.30 19.39 -20.92
N SER A 253 4.27 18.57 -20.69
CA SER A 253 3.45 18.00 -21.76
C SER A 253 2.87 19.08 -22.69
N THR A 254 2.93 18.84 -23.98
CA THR A 254 2.35 19.72 -25.01
C THR A 254 0.90 19.39 -25.34
N GLN A 255 0.31 18.37 -24.72
CA GLN A 255 -1.08 17.99 -24.96
C GLN A 255 -2.04 19.03 -24.42
N LYS A 256 -3.04 19.41 -25.22
CA LYS A 256 -4.11 20.33 -24.81
C LYS A 256 -4.93 19.81 -23.62
N ASN A 257 -5.12 18.49 -23.51
CA ASN A 257 -5.89 17.83 -22.45
C ASN A 257 -5.02 17.38 -21.25
N ALA A 258 -3.76 17.80 -21.16
CA ALA A 258 -2.94 17.58 -19.96
C ALA A 258 -3.47 18.38 -18.76
N VAL A 259 -3.93 19.60 -19.02
CA VAL A 259 -4.54 20.48 -18.01
C VAL A 259 -5.99 20.04 -17.80
N ARG A 260 -6.31 19.76 -16.54
CA ARG A 260 -7.63 19.27 -16.12
C ARG A 260 -8.06 19.97 -14.84
N TYR A 261 -9.27 20.47 -14.80
CA TYR A 261 -9.86 21.14 -13.66
C TYR A 261 -10.86 20.17 -13.02
N TRP A 262 -10.35 19.20 -12.27
CA TRP A 262 -11.11 18.10 -11.70
C TRP A 262 -11.22 18.21 -10.20
N ARG A 263 -12.36 17.76 -9.64
CA ARG A 263 -12.58 17.58 -8.22
C ARG A 263 -13.36 16.30 -7.95
N TRP A 264 -13.09 15.68 -6.82
CA TRP A 264 -13.89 14.57 -6.30
C TRP A 264 -14.75 15.11 -5.16
N PRO A 265 -16.06 15.39 -5.38
CA PRO A 265 -16.96 15.87 -4.35
C PRO A 265 -17.27 14.81 -3.30
N TYR A 266 -17.08 13.54 -3.62
CA TYR A 266 -17.18 12.43 -2.67
C TYR A 266 -16.34 11.24 -3.12
N TRP A 267 -15.81 10.53 -2.12
CA TRP A 267 -15.09 9.27 -2.22
C TRP A 267 -15.41 8.48 -0.95
N ASP A 268 -16.42 7.61 -1.00
CA ASP A 268 -16.99 6.96 0.17
C ASP A 268 -16.78 5.46 0.09
N LYS A 269 -16.40 4.87 1.21
CA LYS A 269 -16.25 3.42 1.36
C LYS A 269 -16.86 2.96 2.67
N ASP A 270 -17.69 1.91 2.60
CA ASP A 270 -18.15 1.15 3.75
C ASP A 270 -17.63 -0.28 3.64
N SER A 271 -17.17 -0.84 4.75
CA SER A 271 -16.65 -2.20 4.84
C SER A 271 -17.22 -2.87 6.09
N LEU A 272 -17.90 -3.98 5.91
CA LEU A 272 -18.36 -4.87 6.99
C LEU A 272 -17.66 -6.22 6.82
N TYR A 273 -17.00 -6.70 7.87
CA TYR A 273 -16.31 -7.97 7.80
C TYR A 273 -16.47 -8.81 9.07
N PHE A 274 -16.35 -10.10 8.90
CA PHE A 274 -16.27 -11.10 9.97
C PHE A 274 -15.02 -11.94 9.79
N LEU A 275 -14.26 -12.11 10.88
CA LEU A 275 -13.05 -12.93 10.92
C LEU A 275 -13.16 -13.91 12.07
N SER A 276 -12.68 -15.13 11.87
CA SER A 276 -12.62 -16.11 12.95
C SER A 276 -11.43 -17.04 12.86
N THR A 277 -11.00 -17.52 14.01
CA THR A 277 -10.13 -18.68 14.18
C THR A 277 -10.79 -19.61 15.17
N THR A 278 -10.95 -20.87 14.82
CA THR A 278 -11.58 -21.90 15.65
C THR A 278 -10.68 -23.13 15.66
N ARG A 279 -10.23 -23.53 16.83
CA ARG A 279 -9.51 -24.80 17.02
C ARG A 279 -10.51 -25.97 17.09
N LEU A 280 -10.55 -26.77 16.05
CA LEU A 280 -11.46 -27.93 15.97
C LEU A 280 -10.99 -29.09 16.86
N ASN A 281 -9.67 -29.27 16.99
CA ASN A 281 -9.03 -30.24 17.87
C ASN A 281 -7.53 -29.89 18.02
N SER A 282 -6.74 -30.77 18.63
CA SER A 282 -5.31 -30.55 18.87
C SER A 282 -4.50 -30.28 17.59
N SER A 283 -4.93 -30.81 16.45
CA SER A 283 -4.19 -30.76 15.19
C SER A 283 -4.86 -29.91 14.11
N ASN A 284 -6.08 -29.44 14.29
CA ASN A 284 -6.82 -28.76 13.24
C ASN A 284 -7.37 -27.41 13.70
N VAL A 285 -7.13 -26.40 12.88
CA VAL A 285 -7.65 -25.04 13.06
C VAL A 285 -8.39 -24.62 11.79
N LEU A 286 -9.53 -23.99 11.96
CA LEU A 286 -10.31 -23.39 10.88
C LEU A 286 -10.29 -21.86 11.03
N LYS A 287 -9.92 -21.17 9.96
CA LYS A 287 -10.00 -19.71 9.87
C LYS A 287 -11.03 -19.33 8.81
N THR A 288 -11.85 -18.31 9.10
CA THR A 288 -12.88 -17.83 8.18
C THR A 288 -12.81 -16.32 8.06
N ARG A 289 -12.96 -15.81 6.83
CA ARG A 289 -13.13 -14.39 6.52
C ARG A 289 -14.34 -14.21 5.65
N LEU A 290 -15.24 -13.30 6.05
CA LEU A 290 -16.38 -12.87 5.26
C LEU A 290 -16.35 -11.36 5.19
N TYR A 291 -16.67 -10.78 4.03
CA TYR A 291 -16.72 -9.31 3.91
C TYR A 291 -17.72 -8.84 2.87
N HIS A 292 -18.18 -7.61 3.07
CA HIS A 292 -19.02 -6.87 2.15
C HIS A 292 -18.57 -5.42 2.15
N ASP A 293 -18.06 -4.97 1.00
CA ASP A 293 -17.57 -3.62 0.78
C ASP A 293 -18.46 -2.89 -0.23
N THR A 294 -18.73 -1.62 0.02
CA THR A 294 -19.30 -0.71 -0.96
C THR A 294 -18.35 0.46 -1.17
N TYR A 295 -18.27 0.93 -2.39
CA TYR A 295 -17.46 2.07 -2.76
C TYR A 295 -18.25 2.98 -3.71
N LYS A 296 -18.19 4.29 -3.48
CA LYS A 296 -18.80 5.31 -4.32
C LYS A 296 -17.83 6.45 -4.52
N ASN A 297 -17.68 6.91 -5.75
CA ASN A 297 -17.02 8.17 -6.00
C ASN A 297 -17.72 8.97 -7.11
N GLY A 298 -17.56 10.29 -7.04
CA GLY A 298 -17.97 11.22 -8.07
C GLY A 298 -16.77 12.01 -8.58
N LEU A 299 -16.77 12.32 -9.87
CA LEU A 299 -15.79 13.18 -10.51
C LEU A 299 -16.50 14.31 -11.23
N ASP A 300 -16.25 15.54 -10.78
CA ASP A 300 -16.65 16.78 -11.45
C ASP A 300 -15.54 17.26 -12.37
N MET A 301 -15.87 17.43 -13.63
CA MET A 301 -14.96 17.92 -14.67
C MET A 301 -15.35 19.35 -15.03
N TYR A 302 -14.63 20.31 -14.42
CA TYR A 302 -14.87 21.74 -14.63
C TYR A 302 -14.27 22.21 -15.99
N LYS A 303 -14.90 23.24 -16.54
CA LYS A 303 -14.53 23.79 -17.86
C LYS A 303 -13.23 24.60 -17.79
N ASP A 304 -12.98 25.26 -16.68
CA ASP A 304 -11.85 26.15 -16.48
C ASP A 304 -11.48 26.32 -14.99
N ALA A 305 -10.48 27.13 -14.73
CA ALA A 305 -9.92 27.41 -13.41
C ALA A 305 -10.85 28.18 -12.45
N SER A 306 -12.02 28.63 -12.91
CA SER A 306 -12.99 29.28 -12.02
C SER A 306 -13.74 28.29 -11.14
N TYR A 307 -13.76 27.00 -11.52
CA TYR A 307 -14.50 25.93 -10.84
C TYR A 307 -15.99 26.27 -10.63
N THR A 308 -16.61 26.99 -11.58
CA THR A 308 -18.02 27.41 -11.48
C THR A 308 -18.96 26.55 -12.31
N ALA A 309 -18.50 26.01 -13.45
CA ALA A 309 -19.31 25.23 -14.36
C ALA A 309 -18.59 23.91 -14.72
N HIS A 310 -19.27 22.81 -14.53
CA HIS A 310 -18.76 21.47 -14.85
C HIS A 310 -19.78 20.67 -15.67
N ASP A 311 -19.31 19.63 -16.33
CA ASP A 311 -20.16 18.61 -16.92
C ASP A 311 -20.91 17.85 -15.82
N PRO A 312 -21.99 17.12 -16.10
CA PRO A 312 -22.63 16.25 -15.12
C PRO A 312 -21.61 15.33 -14.46
N THR A 313 -21.71 15.20 -13.13
CA THR A 313 -20.80 14.37 -12.31
C THR A 313 -20.72 12.94 -12.84
N SER A 314 -19.51 12.50 -13.18
CA SER A 314 -19.25 11.10 -13.51
C SER A 314 -19.21 10.29 -12.22
N SER A 315 -20.11 9.35 -12.04
CA SER A 315 -20.25 8.57 -10.81
C SER A 315 -19.93 7.10 -11.01
N TYR A 316 -19.23 6.53 -10.05
CA TYR A 316 -18.94 5.10 -9.93
C TYR A 316 -19.53 4.54 -8.66
N LYS A 317 -20.11 3.35 -8.76
CA LYS A 317 -20.56 2.56 -7.63
C LYS A 317 -20.03 1.14 -7.77
N ASP A 318 -19.26 0.73 -6.79
CA ASP A 318 -18.67 -0.60 -6.72
C ASP A 318 -19.17 -1.36 -5.51
N VAL A 319 -19.27 -2.68 -5.62
CA VAL A 319 -19.56 -3.60 -4.52
C VAL A 319 -18.61 -4.77 -4.62
N SER A 320 -17.97 -5.11 -3.50
CA SER A 320 -17.13 -6.32 -3.39
C SER A 320 -17.64 -7.18 -2.24
N LYS A 321 -17.88 -8.47 -2.51
CA LYS A 321 -18.29 -9.47 -1.51
C LYS A 321 -17.34 -10.63 -1.58
N GLY A 322 -16.94 -11.14 -0.43
CA GLY A 322 -16.06 -12.28 -0.42
C GLY A 322 -16.19 -13.16 0.80
N ALA A 323 -15.69 -14.35 0.60
CA ALA A 323 -15.55 -15.38 1.63
C ALA A 323 -14.23 -16.11 1.45
N SER A 324 -13.52 -16.38 2.53
CA SER A 324 -12.42 -17.34 2.51
C SER A 324 -12.50 -18.26 3.71
N VAL A 325 -12.13 -19.51 3.47
CA VAL A 325 -12.00 -20.55 4.51
C VAL A 325 -10.61 -21.14 4.36
N GLU A 326 -9.87 -21.17 5.46
CA GLU A 326 -8.53 -21.74 5.54
C GLU A 326 -8.53 -22.82 6.64
N TRP A 327 -8.17 -24.03 6.28
CA TRP A 327 -7.92 -25.13 7.19
C TRP A 327 -6.42 -25.29 7.40
N VAL A 328 -6.02 -25.29 8.67
CA VAL A 328 -4.62 -25.50 9.08
C VAL A 328 -4.51 -26.84 9.81
N ASN A 329 -3.54 -27.64 9.43
CA ASN A 329 -3.32 -28.98 10.01
C ASN A 329 -1.89 -29.14 10.50
N TYR A 330 -1.77 -29.60 11.75
CA TYR A 330 -0.51 -29.89 12.45
C TYR A 330 -0.34 -31.39 12.76
N ALA A 331 -1.13 -32.29 12.13
CA ALA A 331 -1.11 -33.72 12.44
C ALA A 331 0.21 -34.41 12.06
N PHE A 332 0.90 -33.87 11.08
CA PHE A 332 2.15 -34.43 10.59
C PHE A 332 3.35 -33.74 11.24
N SER A 333 4.23 -34.53 11.86
CA SER A 333 5.40 -33.98 12.54
C SER A 333 6.29 -33.20 11.57
N GLY A 334 6.61 -31.96 11.91
CA GLY A 334 7.43 -31.07 11.09
C GLY A 334 6.67 -30.36 9.97
N HIS A 335 5.37 -30.54 9.83
CA HIS A 335 4.53 -29.90 8.83
C HIS A 335 3.48 -28.98 9.45
N GLU A 336 3.25 -27.84 8.84
CA GLU A 336 2.11 -26.97 9.07
C GLU A 336 1.42 -26.77 7.70
N LEU A 337 0.39 -27.60 7.46
CA LEU A 337 -0.31 -27.65 6.17
C LEU A 337 -1.50 -26.70 6.18
N HIS A 338 -1.59 -25.83 5.20
CA HIS A 338 -2.69 -24.90 4.95
C HIS A 338 -3.42 -25.27 3.66
N ALA A 339 -4.73 -25.43 3.73
CA ALA A 339 -5.60 -25.52 2.55
C ALA A 339 -6.63 -24.41 2.62
N ALA A 340 -6.70 -23.57 1.58
CA ALA A 340 -7.61 -22.44 1.57
C ALA A 340 -8.45 -22.38 0.31
N PHE A 341 -9.69 -21.90 0.46
CA PHE A 341 -10.58 -21.54 -0.63
C PHE A 341 -10.97 -20.07 -0.47
N HIS A 342 -10.82 -19.30 -1.55
CA HIS A 342 -11.26 -17.91 -1.65
C HIS A 342 -12.35 -17.78 -2.70
N TYR A 343 -13.39 -17.04 -2.37
CA TYR A 343 -14.44 -16.58 -3.27
C TYR A 343 -14.56 -15.07 -3.18
N LYS A 344 -14.63 -14.41 -4.32
CA LYS A 344 -14.82 -12.97 -4.42
C LYS A 344 -15.71 -12.62 -5.59
N GLN A 345 -16.68 -11.73 -5.37
CA GLN A 345 -17.52 -11.13 -6.40
C GLN A 345 -17.33 -9.63 -6.39
N ASP A 346 -16.93 -9.09 -7.52
CA ASP A 346 -16.75 -7.65 -7.76
C ASP A 346 -17.83 -7.15 -8.73
N GLU A 347 -18.52 -6.09 -8.36
CA GLU A 347 -19.50 -5.42 -9.19
C GLU A 347 -19.08 -3.96 -9.42
N HIS A 348 -19.20 -3.48 -10.65
CA HIS A 348 -18.94 -2.10 -11.02
C HIS A 348 -20.11 -1.54 -11.80
N THR A 349 -20.56 -0.34 -11.41
CA THR A 349 -21.56 0.44 -12.13
C THR A 349 -20.98 1.78 -12.47
N ASP A 350 -20.94 2.11 -13.76
CA ASP A 350 -20.45 3.37 -14.32
C ASP A 350 -21.64 4.16 -14.91
N ALA A 351 -21.78 5.41 -14.46
CA ALA A 351 -22.69 6.39 -15.05
C ALA A 351 -21.87 7.63 -15.45
N ALA A 352 -21.40 7.65 -16.68
CA ALA A 352 -20.44 8.65 -17.18
C ALA A 352 -21.07 10.03 -17.43
N SER A 353 -22.22 10.31 -17.37
CA SER A 353 -22.97 11.57 -17.32
C SER A 353 -24.45 11.24 -17.28
N GLY A 354 -25.28 11.98 -16.61
CA GLY A 354 -26.68 11.67 -16.39
C GLY A 354 -27.56 11.40 -17.65
N LYS A 355 -26.96 11.26 -18.81
CA LYS A 355 -27.58 10.91 -20.10
C LYS A 355 -27.11 9.59 -20.68
N ASP A 356 -25.96 9.04 -20.23
CA ASP A 356 -25.46 7.77 -20.72
C ASP A 356 -26.13 6.59 -19.99
N PRO A 357 -26.38 5.45 -20.67
CA PRO A 357 -26.90 4.28 -20.01
C PRO A 357 -25.90 3.79 -18.96
N GLN A 358 -26.41 3.36 -17.81
CA GLN A 358 -25.57 2.76 -16.77
C GLN A 358 -24.92 1.48 -17.32
N LYS A 359 -23.60 1.36 -17.11
CA LYS A 359 -22.84 0.19 -17.52
C LYS A 359 -22.57 -0.67 -16.29
N HIS A 360 -22.99 -1.92 -16.36
CA HIS A 360 -22.84 -2.86 -15.27
C HIS A 360 -21.84 -3.95 -15.63
N TYR A 361 -20.93 -4.24 -14.70
CA TYR A 361 -19.93 -5.28 -14.81
C TYR A 361 -19.93 -6.11 -13.54
N ARG A 362 -19.74 -7.42 -13.65
CA ARG A 362 -19.61 -8.32 -12.52
C ARG A 362 -18.61 -9.42 -12.85
N ASP A 363 -17.57 -9.49 -12.04
CA ASP A 363 -16.57 -10.57 -12.02
C ASP A 363 -16.75 -11.44 -10.79
N VAL A 364 -16.54 -12.75 -10.95
CA VAL A 364 -16.38 -13.70 -9.85
C VAL A 364 -14.98 -14.26 -9.93
N THR A 365 -14.25 -14.23 -8.82
CA THR A 365 -12.91 -14.82 -8.72
C THR A 365 -12.91 -15.90 -7.63
N THR A 366 -12.41 -17.07 -7.96
CA THR A 366 -12.19 -18.17 -7.02
C THR A 366 -10.74 -18.58 -6.99
N SER A 367 -10.26 -19.05 -5.86
CA SER A 367 -8.90 -19.57 -5.70
C SER A 367 -8.88 -20.75 -4.75
N LEU A 368 -8.17 -21.80 -5.14
CA LEU A 368 -7.83 -22.94 -4.30
C LEU A 368 -6.34 -22.85 -4.00
N VAL A 369 -5.97 -22.93 -2.74
CA VAL A 369 -4.58 -22.80 -2.27
C VAL A 369 -4.21 -23.98 -1.41
N LEU A 370 -3.01 -24.51 -1.61
CA LEU A 370 -2.34 -25.46 -0.73
C LEU A 370 -0.94 -24.91 -0.43
N GLU A 371 -0.62 -24.75 0.84
CA GLU A 371 0.70 -24.29 1.28
C GLU A 371 1.16 -25.12 2.47
N ASP A 372 2.41 -25.58 2.48
CA ASP A 372 3.00 -26.38 3.54
C ASP A 372 4.30 -25.76 4.04
N HIS A 373 4.38 -25.52 5.33
CA HIS A 373 5.58 -25.07 6.03
C HIS A 373 6.26 -26.26 6.69
N ILE A 374 7.41 -26.65 6.15
CA ILE A 374 8.11 -27.90 6.47
C ILE A 374 9.38 -27.62 7.25
N ALA A 375 9.48 -28.15 8.46
CA ALA A 375 10.73 -28.20 9.21
C ALA A 375 11.56 -29.41 8.71
N LEU A 376 12.41 -29.20 7.68
CA LEU A 376 13.22 -30.27 7.08
C LEU A 376 14.29 -30.81 8.06
N ALA A 377 14.86 -29.94 8.86
CA ALA A 377 15.86 -30.24 9.88
C ALA A 377 15.89 -29.10 10.93
N GLU A 378 16.70 -29.23 11.97
CA GLU A 378 16.81 -28.24 13.04
C GLU A 378 16.98 -26.79 12.54
N ARG A 379 17.77 -26.60 11.45
CA ARG A 379 18.10 -25.29 10.86
C ARG A 379 17.49 -25.03 9.51
N TRP A 380 16.86 -26.02 8.88
CA TRP A 380 16.33 -25.91 7.52
C TRP A 380 14.81 -25.90 7.54
N ARG A 381 14.23 -24.91 6.90
CA ARG A 381 12.79 -24.79 6.66
C ARG A 381 12.50 -24.65 5.18
N LEU A 382 11.43 -25.27 4.73
CA LEU A 382 10.94 -25.19 3.37
C LEU A 382 9.46 -24.83 3.39
N THR A 383 9.09 -23.78 2.68
CA THR A 383 7.68 -23.48 2.38
C THR A 383 7.43 -23.82 0.93
N LEU A 384 6.39 -24.62 0.67
CA LEU A 384 5.91 -24.94 -0.68
C LEU A 384 4.45 -24.50 -0.79
N GLY A 385 4.13 -23.78 -1.84
CA GLY A 385 2.76 -23.33 -2.11
C GLY A 385 2.36 -23.57 -3.55
N LEU A 386 1.08 -23.92 -3.75
CA LEU A 386 0.42 -24.05 -5.05
C LEU A 386 -0.96 -23.41 -4.96
N SER A 387 -1.36 -22.63 -5.97
CA SER A 387 -2.73 -22.17 -6.10
C SER A 387 -3.23 -22.28 -7.53
N HIS A 388 -4.55 -22.45 -7.66
CA HIS A 388 -5.25 -22.33 -8.92
C HIS A 388 -6.36 -21.29 -8.79
N ASP A 389 -6.23 -20.22 -9.57
CA ASP A 389 -7.12 -19.08 -9.56
C ASP A 389 -7.95 -19.06 -10.84
N GLN A 390 -9.24 -18.76 -10.72
CA GLN A 390 -10.15 -18.58 -11.85
C GLN A 390 -10.92 -17.28 -11.69
N ARG A 391 -11.04 -16.51 -12.77
CA ARG A 391 -11.88 -15.32 -12.85
C ARG A 391 -12.89 -15.52 -13.98
N ASP A 392 -14.16 -15.35 -13.64
CA ASP A 392 -15.30 -15.38 -14.56
C ASP A 392 -15.92 -14.00 -14.67
N ALA A 393 -15.96 -13.44 -15.87
CA ALA A 393 -16.75 -12.26 -16.18
C ALA A 393 -18.20 -12.68 -16.37
N LYS A 394 -19.04 -12.46 -15.36
CA LYS A 394 -20.45 -12.93 -15.32
C LYS A 394 -21.42 -11.95 -15.95
N GLN A 395 -21.06 -10.64 -15.96
CA GLN A 395 -21.85 -9.58 -16.58
C GLN A 395 -20.91 -8.50 -17.13
N VAL A 396 -21.06 -8.16 -18.38
CA VAL A 396 -20.19 -7.23 -19.09
C VAL A 396 -21.00 -6.42 -20.10
N TYR A 397 -21.61 -5.37 -19.65
CA TYR A 397 -22.43 -4.40 -20.44
C TYR A 397 -22.77 -4.90 -21.86
N GLN A 398 -21.94 -4.58 -22.89
CA GLN A 398 -22.16 -4.95 -24.30
C GLN A 398 -21.17 -6.01 -24.82
N TRP A 399 -20.32 -6.59 -23.96
CA TRP A 399 -19.28 -7.53 -24.36
C TRP A 399 -19.65 -8.96 -23.96
N PRO A 400 -19.08 -9.98 -24.60
CA PRO A 400 -19.32 -11.37 -24.20
C PRO A 400 -18.74 -11.65 -22.80
N THR A 401 -19.39 -12.52 -22.07
CA THR A 401 -18.84 -13.11 -20.83
C THR A 401 -17.69 -14.06 -21.18
N GLY A 402 -16.82 -14.33 -20.21
CA GLY A 402 -15.68 -15.23 -20.42
C GLY A 402 -15.03 -15.63 -19.11
N SER A 403 -14.19 -16.65 -19.18
CA SER A 403 -13.43 -17.19 -18.07
C SER A 403 -11.94 -17.17 -18.39
N THR A 404 -11.11 -16.94 -17.38
CA THR A 404 -9.66 -17.06 -17.47
C THR A 404 -9.12 -17.62 -16.16
N SER A 405 -8.06 -18.42 -16.23
CA SER A 405 -7.44 -19.03 -15.06
C SER A 405 -5.93 -18.83 -15.06
N ALA A 406 -5.34 -19.00 -13.90
CA ALA A 406 -3.90 -18.97 -13.69
C ALA A 406 -3.53 -19.92 -12.55
N THR A 407 -2.35 -20.54 -12.66
CA THR A 407 -1.77 -21.36 -11.59
C THR A 407 -0.55 -20.66 -11.05
N ASN A 408 -0.42 -20.61 -9.73
CA ASN A 408 0.71 -19.96 -9.06
C ASN A 408 1.47 -20.98 -8.21
N GLY A 409 2.76 -20.70 -8.00
CA GLY A 409 3.63 -21.54 -7.17
C GLY A 409 4.59 -20.71 -6.35
N LEU A 410 4.92 -21.22 -5.17
CA LEU A 410 5.89 -20.62 -4.24
C LEU A 410 6.79 -21.75 -3.68
N ALA A 411 8.09 -21.50 -3.66
CA ALA A 411 9.05 -22.27 -2.89
C ALA A 411 9.98 -21.30 -2.14
N ARG A 412 10.09 -21.45 -0.83
CA ARG A 412 11.01 -20.70 0.02
C ARG A 412 11.83 -21.68 0.85
N LEU A 413 13.12 -21.68 0.66
CA LEU A 413 14.06 -22.46 1.46
C LEU A 413 14.82 -21.50 2.36
N SER A 414 14.85 -21.76 3.65
CA SER A 414 15.60 -20.97 4.60
C SER A 414 16.50 -21.80 5.50
N TYR A 415 17.63 -21.20 5.85
CA TYR A 415 18.64 -21.77 6.74
C TYR A 415 18.90 -20.82 7.91
N ALA A 416 18.61 -21.27 9.13
CA ALA A 416 18.94 -20.54 10.34
C ALA A 416 20.45 -20.56 10.59
N LEU A 417 21.10 -19.41 10.47
CA LEU A 417 22.54 -19.24 10.68
C LEU A 417 22.89 -19.28 12.17
N THR A 418 22.01 -18.71 13.00
CA THR A 418 22.15 -18.64 14.45
C THR A 418 20.85 -19.01 15.14
N ALA A 419 20.92 -19.31 16.44
CA ALA A 419 19.73 -19.54 17.26
C ALA A 419 18.92 -18.25 17.53
N GLN A 420 19.50 -17.08 17.27
CA GLN A 420 18.89 -15.76 17.47
C GLN A 420 18.01 -15.31 16.30
N GLY A 421 17.87 -16.13 15.25
CA GLY A 421 16.99 -15.86 14.11
C GLY A 421 17.66 -15.23 12.89
N ASP A 422 19.01 -15.23 12.85
CA ASP A 422 19.72 -14.88 11.59
C ASP A 422 19.44 -15.94 10.54
N GLU A 423 19.10 -15.51 9.32
CA GLU A 423 18.56 -16.39 8.30
C GLU A 423 19.14 -16.06 6.93
N LEU A 424 19.55 -17.11 6.21
CA LEU A 424 19.79 -17.08 4.77
C LEU A 424 18.59 -17.74 4.08
N TYR A 425 17.99 -17.08 3.08
CA TYR A 425 16.83 -17.62 2.39
C TYR A 425 16.94 -17.51 0.87
N LEU A 426 16.32 -18.47 0.18
CA LEU A 426 16.14 -18.51 -1.27
C LEU A 426 14.66 -18.65 -1.57
N ILE A 427 14.12 -17.76 -2.41
CA ILE A 427 12.75 -17.78 -2.88
C ILE A 427 12.71 -17.98 -4.38
N ALA A 428 11.87 -18.90 -4.83
CA ALA A 428 11.45 -19.03 -6.22
C ALA A 428 9.92 -18.99 -6.26
N SER A 429 9.34 -18.09 -7.05
CA SER A 429 7.89 -18.03 -7.18
C SER A 429 7.44 -17.76 -8.60
N HIS A 430 6.26 -18.30 -8.94
CA HIS A 430 5.52 -18.09 -10.17
C HIS A 430 4.16 -17.52 -9.79
N LYS A 431 3.89 -16.27 -10.12
CA LYS A 431 2.69 -15.54 -9.68
C LYS A 431 2.00 -14.82 -10.81
N SER A 432 0.70 -14.64 -10.69
CA SER A 432 -0.13 -14.04 -11.71
C SER A 432 -1.00 -12.89 -11.19
N ARG A 433 -1.52 -12.10 -12.15
CA ARG A 433 -2.54 -11.08 -11.92
C ARG A 433 -3.53 -11.06 -13.08
N PHE A 434 -4.82 -11.08 -12.77
CA PHE A 434 -5.87 -10.87 -13.77
C PHE A 434 -5.99 -9.40 -14.19
N ALA A 435 -6.34 -9.17 -15.46
CA ALA A 435 -6.67 -7.84 -15.96
C ALA A 435 -7.90 -7.27 -15.23
N THR A 436 -7.86 -5.99 -14.85
CA THR A 436 -8.99 -5.32 -14.18
C THR A 436 -10.19 -5.13 -15.13
N ILE A 437 -11.35 -4.77 -14.60
CA ILE A 437 -12.52 -4.39 -15.42
C ILE A 437 -12.14 -3.25 -16.37
N LYS A 438 -11.41 -2.24 -15.87
CA LYS A 438 -10.94 -1.10 -16.67
C LYS A 438 -9.95 -1.51 -17.76
N ASP A 439 -9.00 -2.38 -17.47
CA ASP A 439 -8.05 -2.87 -18.48
C ASP A 439 -8.79 -3.51 -19.66
N ARG A 440 -9.84 -4.30 -19.38
CA ARG A 440 -10.60 -5.05 -20.38
C ARG A 440 -11.64 -4.22 -21.15
N TYR A 441 -12.35 -3.31 -20.48
CA TYR A 441 -13.59 -2.76 -21.02
C TYR A 441 -13.63 -1.23 -21.08
N SER A 442 -12.60 -0.50 -20.64
CA SER A 442 -12.64 0.96 -20.67
C SER A 442 -12.55 1.51 -22.10
N ALA A 443 -13.54 2.28 -22.48
CA ALA A 443 -13.53 3.05 -23.73
C ALA A 443 -12.93 4.46 -23.58
N ARG A 444 -12.57 4.90 -22.36
CA ARG A 444 -11.99 6.23 -22.07
C ARG A 444 -12.70 7.37 -22.82
N MET A 445 -14.03 7.44 -22.73
CA MET A 445 -14.83 8.46 -23.44
C MET A 445 -14.59 8.45 -24.98
N GLY A 446 -14.47 7.25 -25.57
CA GLY A 446 -14.25 7.10 -27.03
C GLY A 446 -12.80 7.24 -27.50
N THR A 447 -11.84 7.32 -26.58
CA THR A 447 -10.40 7.40 -26.90
C THR A 447 -9.65 6.09 -26.71
N ALA A 448 -10.35 5.01 -26.35
CA ALA A 448 -9.77 3.68 -26.17
C ALA A 448 -10.71 2.59 -26.69
N LEU A 449 -10.11 1.47 -27.08
CA LEU A 449 -10.79 0.24 -27.45
C LEU A 449 -10.73 -0.77 -26.29
N ALA A 450 -11.84 -1.42 -26.03
CA ALA A 450 -11.88 -2.56 -25.12
C ALA A 450 -11.07 -3.74 -25.66
N ASN A 451 -10.55 -4.56 -24.76
CA ASN A 451 -9.90 -5.83 -25.07
C ASN A 451 -10.33 -6.90 -24.04
N PRO A 452 -11.47 -7.57 -24.26
CA PRO A 452 -11.99 -8.61 -23.38
C PRO A 452 -11.03 -9.80 -23.20
N ASP A 453 -10.19 -10.07 -24.22
CA ASP A 453 -9.35 -11.27 -24.32
C ASP A 453 -7.99 -11.12 -23.62
N LEU A 454 -7.84 -10.11 -22.77
CA LEU A 454 -6.61 -9.94 -22.00
C LEU A 454 -6.32 -11.15 -21.11
N LYS A 455 -5.11 -11.69 -21.30
CA LYS A 455 -4.56 -12.79 -20.49
C LYS A 455 -4.04 -12.26 -19.14
N PRO A 456 -3.91 -13.13 -18.12
CA PRO A 456 -3.22 -12.78 -16.90
C PRO A 456 -1.77 -12.37 -17.16
N GLU A 457 -1.30 -11.34 -16.47
CA GLU A 457 0.14 -11.08 -16.34
C GLU A 457 0.76 -12.17 -15.47
N VAL A 458 1.98 -12.60 -15.80
CA VAL A 458 2.69 -13.65 -15.09
C VAL A 458 4.11 -13.22 -14.79
N ALA A 459 4.55 -13.38 -13.54
CA ALA A 459 5.91 -13.11 -13.11
C ALA A 459 6.58 -14.35 -12.51
N ASN A 460 7.83 -14.60 -12.92
CA ASN A 460 8.73 -15.53 -12.25
C ASN A 460 9.73 -14.74 -11.44
N HIS A 461 9.85 -15.06 -10.17
CA HIS A 461 10.77 -14.42 -9.24
C HIS A 461 11.83 -15.39 -8.74
N LEU A 462 13.02 -14.87 -8.53
CA LEU A 462 14.11 -15.51 -7.81
C LEU A 462 14.73 -14.49 -6.87
N GLU A 463 14.89 -14.83 -5.60
CA GLU A 463 15.46 -13.95 -4.59
C GLU A 463 16.40 -14.75 -3.68
N LEU A 464 17.56 -14.18 -3.43
CA LEU A 464 18.50 -14.65 -2.39
C LEU A 464 18.63 -13.51 -1.37
N GLY A 465 18.39 -13.82 -0.11
CA GLY A 465 18.46 -12.81 0.93
C GLY A 465 19.05 -13.33 2.23
N LEU A 466 19.54 -12.39 3.01
CA LEU A 466 20.12 -12.55 4.32
C LEU A 466 19.45 -11.55 5.27
N SER A 467 19.01 -12.01 6.43
CA SER A 467 18.51 -11.14 7.50
C SER A 467 19.06 -11.60 8.85
N GLY A 468 19.28 -10.66 9.77
CA GLY A 468 19.74 -11.00 11.10
C GLY A 468 20.44 -9.87 11.83
N THR A 469 21.16 -10.26 12.88
CA THR A 469 21.92 -9.41 13.80
C THR A 469 23.42 -9.64 13.64
N PRO A 470 24.02 -9.17 12.53
CA PRO A 470 25.41 -9.52 12.15
C PRO A 470 26.46 -9.07 13.17
N TRP A 471 26.13 -8.12 14.04
CA TRP A 471 26.94 -7.64 15.17
C TRP A 471 26.09 -7.02 16.25
N GLN A 472 26.66 -6.75 17.40
CA GLN A 472 25.95 -6.20 18.56
C GLN A 472 25.26 -4.85 18.25
N GLY A 473 23.96 -4.79 18.54
CA GLY A 473 23.14 -3.60 18.31
C GLY A 473 22.77 -3.34 16.86
N GLY A 474 23.21 -4.19 15.92
CA GLY A 474 22.90 -4.11 14.51
C GLY A 474 21.87 -5.14 14.09
N LYS A 475 20.84 -4.72 13.32
CA LYS A 475 19.92 -5.59 12.60
C LYS A 475 19.98 -5.22 11.13
N GLY A 476 20.25 -6.20 10.29
CA GLY A 476 20.46 -5.98 8.86
C GLY A 476 19.68 -6.92 7.99
N GLN A 477 19.33 -6.45 6.80
CA GLN A 477 18.79 -7.26 5.71
C GLN A 477 19.51 -6.91 4.41
N ALA A 478 19.81 -7.91 3.61
CA ALA A 478 20.32 -7.75 2.25
C ALA A 478 19.61 -8.74 1.33
N ALA A 479 19.13 -8.30 0.18
CA ALA A 479 18.49 -9.16 -0.80
C ALA A 479 18.88 -8.78 -2.21
N VAL A 480 19.17 -9.79 -3.02
CA VAL A 480 19.33 -9.67 -4.48
C VAL A 480 18.15 -10.38 -5.11
N PHE A 481 17.46 -9.71 -6.03
CA PHE A 481 16.27 -10.25 -6.66
C PHE A 481 16.29 -10.11 -8.17
N TYR A 482 15.62 -11.06 -8.81
CA TYR A 482 15.37 -11.11 -10.24
C TYR A 482 13.90 -11.43 -10.46
N SER A 483 13.22 -10.64 -11.29
CA SER A 483 11.83 -10.89 -11.70
C SER A 483 11.69 -10.78 -13.21
N ARG A 484 11.06 -11.75 -13.84
CA ARG A 484 10.74 -11.75 -15.26
C ARG A 484 9.22 -11.81 -15.44
N VAL A 485 8.66 -10.73 -15.98
CA VAL A 485 7.22 -10.62 -16.26
C VAL A 485 6.96 -10.98 -17.72
N ARG A 486 5.90 -11.72 -17.97
CA ARG A 486 5.34 -12.03 -19.29
C ARG A 486 3.91 -11.53 -19.36
N ASP A 487 3.45 -11.31 -20.58
CA ASP A 487 2.08 -10.88 -20.86
C ASP A 487 1.70 -9.59 -20.10
N GLN A 488 2.69 -8.74 -19.83
CA GLN A 488 2.46 -7.48 -19.14
C GLN A 488 1.45 -6.62 -19.91
N ILE A 489 0.43 -6.15 -19.21
CA ILE A 489 -0.62 -5.32 -19.80
C ILE A 489 -0.11 -3.90 -19.92
N GLN A 490 -0.04 -3.42 -21.17
CA GLN A 490 0.36 -2.06 -21.49
C GLN A 490 -0.66 -1.41 -22.42
N THR A 491 -0.81 -0.10 -22.30
CA THR A 491 -1.63 0.69 -23.23
C THR A 491 -0.83 0.92 -24.49
N MET A 492 -1.33 0.39 -25.60
CA MET A 492 -0.77 0.56 -26.95
C MET A 492 -1.61 1.53 -27.75
N VAL A 493 -0.97 2.29 -28.63
CA VAL A 493 -1.66 3.10 -29.65
C VAL A 493 -1.98 2.20 -30.82
N VAL A 494 -3.23 2.18 -31.24
CA VAL A 494 -3.72 1.39 -32.36
C VAL A 494 -4.51 2.26 -33.31
N ASP A 495 -4.40 1.99 -34.62
CA ASP A 495 -5.25 2.60 -35.65
C ASP A 495 -6.51 1.75 -35.82
N SER A 496 -7.66 2.37 -35.70
CA SER A 496 -8.93 1.65 -35.82
C SER A 496 -10.05 2.51 -36.39
N THR A 497 -10.82 1.90 -37.29
CA THR A 497 -12.07 2.46 -37.82
C THR A 497 -13.11 2.66 -36.70
N ALA A 498 -13.07 1.82 -35.62
CA ALA A 498 -13.93 1.98 -34.46
C ALA A 498 -13.66 3.28 -33.68
N CYS A 499 -12.50 3.92 -33.88
CA CYS A 499 -12.17 5.24 -33.35
C CYS A 499 -12.36 6.36 -34.40
N GLY A 500 -13.20 6.13 -35.40
CA GLY A 500 -13.48 7.09 -36.50
C GLY A 500 -12.28 7.31 -37.41
N GLY A 501 -11.44 6.31 -37.64
CA GLY A 501 -10.22 6.39 -38.45
C GLY A 501 -9.07 7.14 -37.78
N LYS A 502 -9.17 7.39 -36.44
CA LYS A 502 -8.13 8.05 -35.65
C LYS A 502 -7.36 7.00 -34.83
N THR A 503 -6.16 7.39 -34.42
CA THR A 503 -5.41 6.62 -33.41
C THR A 503 -6.17 6.60 -32.08
N CYS A 504 -6.24 5.43 -31.45
CA CYS A 504 -6.78 5.27 -30.12
C CYS A 504 -5.93 4.33 -29.28
N ASN A 505 -6.21 4.26 -27.98
CA ASN A 505 -5.50 3.42 -27.05
C ASN A 505 -6.18 2.06 -26.89
N GLN A 506 -5.40 0.99 -26.68
CA GLN A 506 -5.92 -0.33 -26.30
C GLN A 506 -4.97 -0.98 -25.29
N ALA A 507 -5.51 -1.58 -24.23
CA ALA A 507 -4.73 -2.42 -23.34
C ALA A 507 -4.40 -3.75 -24.03
N GLN A 508 -3.13 -4.15 -24.06
CA GLN A 508 -2.66 -5.36 -24.73
C GLN A 508 -1.62 -6.10 -23.88
N ASN A 509 -1.56 -7.42 -24.01
CA ASN A 509 -0.52 -8.27 -23.42
C ASN A 509 0.75 -8.28 -24.30
N VAL A 510 1.48 -7.19 -24.34
CA VAL A 510 2.61 -7.01 -25.25
C VAL A 510 3.96 -7.04 -24.57
N GLY A 511 3.98 -6.95 -23.23
CA GLY A 511 5.19 -6.72 -22.48
C GLY A 511 5.84 -8.01 -21.96
N ARG A 512 7.14 -8.16 -22.27
CA ARG A 512 8.05 -8.96 -21.44
C ARG A 512 9.02 -8.01 -20.79
N THR A 513 9.08 -8.02 -19.46
CA THR A 513 9.98 -7.13 -18.72
C THR A 513 10.84 -7.92 -17.74
N ARG A 514 11.95 -7.32 -17.37
CA ARG A 514 12.88 -7.84 -16.37
C ARG A 514 13.17 -6.76 -15.34
N ASN A 515 13.00 -7.10 -14.07
CA ASN A 515 13.39 -6.28 -12.93
C ASN A 515 14.53 -7.02 -12.19
N VAL A 516 15.67 -6.35 -11.99
CA VAL A 516 16.81 -6.86 -11.23
C VAL A 516 17.21 -5.81 -10.21
N GLY A 517 17.46 -6.21 -8.98
CA GLY A 517 17.82 -5.22 -7.97
C GLY A 517 18.54 -5.79 -6.76
N LEU A 518 18.98 -4.85 -5.96
CA LEU A 518 19.60 -5.03 -4.65
C LEU A 518 18.86 -4.19 -3.62
N GLU A 519 18.56 -4.76 -2.48
CA GLU A 519 18.02 -4.07 -1.31
C GLU A 519 18.95 -4.29 -0.13
N LEU A 520 19.19 -3.21 0.61
CA LEU A 520 19.93 -3.23 1.87
C LEU A 520 19.12 -2.45 2.91
N SER A 521 19.05 -2.97 4.11
CA SER A 521 18.56 -2.23 5.27
C SER A 521 19.44 -2.48 6.48
N LEU A 522 19.56 -1.47 7.30
CA LEU A 522 20.31 -1.51 8.55
C LEU A 522 19.56 -0.70 9.61
N ALA A 523 19.35 -1.31 10.76
CA ALA A 523 19.01 -0.64 11.99
C ALA A 523 20.15 -0.86 12.98
N GLN A 524 20.78 0.22 13.46
CA GLN A 524 21.95 0.17 14.33
C GLN A 524 21.76 1.03 15.57
N GLN A 525 21.83 0.40 16.73
CA GLN A 525 22.02 1.12 17.98
C GLN A 525 23.48 1.53 18.10
N LEU A 526 23.78 2.81 17.94
CA LEU A 526 25.15 3.35 17.99
C LEU A 526 25.62 3.57 19.43
N SER A 527 24.70 3.97 20.33
CA SER A 527 24.91 4.10 21.75
C SER A 527 23.56 4.07 22.49
N ALA A 528 23.56 4.21 23.81
CA ALA A 528 22.31 4.31 24.57
C ALA A 528 21.38 5.46 24.11
N GLN A 529 21.93 6.51 23.49
CA GLN A 529 21.20 7.69 23.06
C GLN A 529 21.00 7.79 21.54
N TRP A 530 21.81 7.08 20.74
CA TRP A 530 21.83 7.24 19.30
C TRP A 530 21.45 5.96 18.58
N ALA A 531 20.53 6.05 17.64
CA ALA A 531 20.14 4.96 16.74
C ALA A 531 20.14 5.46 15.28
N LEU A 532 20.57 4.60 14.36
CA LEU A 532 20.59 4.84 12.92
C LEU A 532 19.71 3.78 12.23
N HIS A 533 18.87 4.24 11.33
CA HIS A 533 18.19 3.39 10.35
C HIS A 533 18.61 3.83 8.95
N ALA A 534 18.94 2.90 8.09
CA ALA A 534 19.30 3.18 6.70
C ALA A 534 18.72 2.13 5.78
N GLY A 535 18.27 2.55 4.60
CA GLY A 535 17.76 1.68 3.55
C GLY A 535 18.29 2.12 2.19
N TYR A 536 18.72 1.17 1.37
CA TYR A 536 19.13 1.43 0.00
C TYR A 536 18.48 0.43 -0.95
N THR A 537 18.01 0.93 -2.08
CA THR A 537 17.45 0.12 -3.16
C THR A 537 18.09 0.52 -4.48
N TYR A 538 18.61 -0.47 -5.21
CA TYR A 538 18.94 -0.37 -6.62
C TYR A 538 17.97 -1.21 -7.42
N LEU A 539 17.37 -0.64 -8.48
CA LEU A 539 16.41 -1.31 -9.35
C LEU A 539 16.72 -1.01 -10.82
N SER A 540 17.03 -2.05 -11.59
CA SER A 540 17.16 -2.00 -13.04
C SER A 540 15.96 -2.67 -13.70
N ARG A 541 15.20 -1.92 -14.49
CA ARG A 541 14.06 -2.41 -15.25
C ARG A 541 14.35 -2.35 -16.74
N THR A 542 14.04 -3.43 -17.46
CA THR A 542 14.28 -3.52 -18.91
C THR A 542 13.06 -4.11 -19.58
N ASN A 543 12.56 -3.45 -20.63
CA ASN A 543 11.61 -4.06 -21.56
C ASN A 543 12.37 -5.01 -22.47
N LEU A 544 11.98 -6.29 -22.46
CA LEU A 544 12.62 -7.35 -23.25
C LEU A 544 11.92 -7.56 -24.60
N SER A 545 10.67 -7.12 -24.76
CA SER A 545 9.94 -7.19 -26.02
C SER A 545 10.39 -6.11 -26.97
N ASP A 546 10.56 -4.89 -26.46
CA ASP A 546 11.05 -3.74 -27.21
C ASP A 546 11.91 -2.86 -26.29
N ARG A 547 13.21 -2.83 -26.54
CA ARG A 547 14.17 -2.07 -25.74
C ARG A 547 14.07 -0.56 -25.92
N SER A 548 13.39 -0.09 -26.94
CA SER A 548 13.10 1.34 -27.16
C SER A 548 12.06 1.86 -26.16
N ILE A 549 11.17 0.99 -25.65
CA ILE A 549 10.14 1.33 -24.67
C ILE A 549 10.78 1.40 -23.28
N THR A 550 10.82 2.59 -22.73
CA THR A 550 11.30 2.84 -21.38
C THR A 550 10.21 2.55 -20.35
N LEU A 551 10.54 1.80 -19.30
CA LEU A 551 9.67 1.58 -18.14
C LEU A 551 9.77 2.77 -17.19
N THR A 552 8.63 3.25 -16.70
CA THR A 552 8.47 4.51 -15.97
C THR A 552 8.07 4.32 -14.50
N ASP A 553 7.90 5.44 -13.78
CA ASP A 553 7.30 5.59 -12.44
C ASP A 553 8.09 5.05 -11.24
N THR A 554 9.25 4.45 -11.48
CA THR A 554 10.12 3.96 -10.40
C THR A 554 11.52 4.57 -10.47
N PRO A 555 12.14 4.93 -9.33
CA PRO A 555 13.54 5.35 -9.31
C PRO A 555 14.47 4.17 -9.56
N ARG A 556 15.64 4.46 -10.14
CA ARG A 556 16.71 3.47 -10.30
C ARG A 556 17.49 3.25 -9.00
N GLN A 557 17.67 4.31 -8.22
CA GLN A 557 18.33 4.28 -6.92
C GLN A 557 17.50 5.07 -5.92
N ARG A 558 17.40 4.53 -4.73
CA ARG A 558 16.73 5.18 -3.61
C ARG A 558 17.50 4.91 -2.32
N LEU A 559 17.73 5.97 -1.57
CA LEU A 559 18.36 5.96 -0.25
C LEU A 559 17.39 6.58 0.76
N THR A 560 17.24 5.94 1.90
CA THR A 560 16.56 6.49 3.07
C THR A 560 17.48 6.35 4.28
N ALA A 561 17.51 7.35 5.14
CA ALA A 561 18.23 7.29 6.40
C ALA A 561 17.47 8.04 7.48
N ALA A 562 17.55 7.57 8.71
CA ALA A 562 17.00 8.26 9.87
C ALA A 562 17.98 8.13 11.04
N LEU A 563 18.42 9.24 11.58
CA LEU A 563 19.25 9.32 12.77
C LEU A 563 18.37 9.80 13.92
N GLN A 564 18.27 9.00 14.96
CA GLN A 564 17.53 9.30 16.18
C GLN A 564 18.50 9.61 17.30
N TRP A 565 18.21 10.68 18.06
CA TRP A 565 18.95 11.07 19.25
C TRP A 565 17.98 11.30 20.42
N ASN A 566 18.23 10.58 21.51
CA ASN A 566 17.46 10.67 22.74
C ASN A 566 18.36 11.28 23.84
N PRO A 567 18.55 12.64 23.87
CA PRO A 567 19.45 13.28 24.84
C PRO A 567 19.01 13.08 26.29
N GLN A 568 17.73 13.02 26.51
CA GLN A 568 17.09 12.83 27.82
C GLN A 568 15.82 11.97 27.65
N ALA A 569 15.27 11.48 28.75
CA ALA A 569 14.07 10.64 28.76
C ALA A 569 12.87 11.28 28.07
N GLN A 570 12.75 12.58 28.20
CA GLN A 570 11.61 13.35 27.67
C GLN A 570 11.78 13.76 26.20
N TRP A 571 13.00 13.67 25.65
CA TRP A 571 13.27 14.20 24.30
C TRP A 571 13.70 13.10 23.34
N GLN A 572 13.06 13.08 22.19
CA GLN A 572 13.46 12.28 21.03
C GLN A 572 13.60 13.21 19.83
N LEU A 573 14.80 13.32 19.29
CA LEU A 573 15.09 14.10 18.09
C LEU A 573 15.37 13.14 16.94
N ARG A 574 14.86 13.44 15.76
CA ARG A 574 15.03 12.59 14.58
C ARG A 574 15.31 13.44 13.35
N ALA A 575 16.39 13.12 12.66
CA ALA A 575 16.72 13.66 11.34
C ALA A 575 16.51 12.55 10.30
N GLU A 576 15.79 12.84 9.23
CA GLU A 576 15.50 11.90 8.16
C GLU A 576 15.99 12.44 6.82
N LEU A 577 16.48 11.55 5.98
CA LEU A 577 16.89 11.82 4.60
C LEU A 577 16.19 10.84 3.67
N GLU A 578 15.62 11.36 2.59
CA GLU A 578 15.16 10.60 1.45
C GLU A 578 15.84 11.14 0.19
N ALA A 579 16.43 10.25 -0.61
CA ALA A 579 17.04 10.62 -1.87
C ALA A 579 16.68 9.62 -2.97
N GLU A 580 16.39 10.13 -4.17
CA GLU A 580 16.09 9.33 -5.34
C GLU A 580 16.85 9.82 -6.57
N GLN A 581 17.21 8.86 -7.44
CA GLN A 581 17.83 9.15 -8.72
C GLN A 581 17.34 8.19 -9.81
N GLY A 582 17.30 8.69 -11.05
CA GLY A 582 17.05 7.87 -12.23
C GLY A 582 15.58 7.51 -12.45
N ARG A 583 14.65 8.29 -11.86
CA ARG A 583 13.22 8.16 -12.14
C ARG A 583 12.91 8.69 -13.54
N LYS A 584 12.16 7.92 -14.30
CA LYS A 584 11.60 8.30 -15.59
C LYS A 584 10.09 8.31 -15.49
N VAL A 585 9.43 9.30 -16.06
CA VAL A 585 7.98 9.46 -16.04
C VAL A 585 7.43 9.63 -17.45
N PRO A 586 6.20 9.15 -17.71
CA PRO A 586 5.57 9.41 -19.01
C PRO A 586 5.20 10.89 -19.09
N LEU A 587 5.52 11.52 -20.21
CA LEU A 587 4.89 12.76 -20.59
C LEU A 587 3.54 12.41 -21.24
N SER A 588 2.46 13.06 -20.81
CA SER A 588 1.19 13.00 -21.54
C SER A 588 1.38 13.63 -22.90
N ALA A 589 1.73 12.84 -23.90
CA ALA A 589 1.94 13.32 -25.27
C ALA A 589 0.93 12.70 -26.22
N SER A 590 0.60 13.41 -27.27
CA SER A 590 -0.27 12.96 -28.35
C SER A 590 0.36 11.77 -29.08
N GLY A 591 -0.19 10.58 -28.89
CA GLY A 591 0.08 9.43 -29.76
C GLY A 591 1.45 8.76 -29.62
N GLN A 592 2.46 9.41 -29.09
CA GLN A 592 3.77 8.82 -28.80
C GLN A 592 4.10 8.95 -27.32
N ALA A 593 4.49 7.85 -26.69
CA ALA A 593 4.94 7.82 -25.32
C ALA A 593 6.30 8.54 -25.20
N GLN A 594 6.27 9.84 -25.03
CA GLN A 594 7.46 10.59 -24.64
C GLN A 594 7.77 10.30 -23.17
N VAL A 595 9.02 10.07 -22.86
CA VAL A 595 9.51 9.80 -21.51
C VAL A 595 10.44 10.92 -21.11
N TYR A 596 10.20 11.45 -19.92
CA TYR A 596 11.03 12.49 -19.32
C TYR A 596 11.85 11.89 -18.17
N GLN A 597 13.15 12.19 -18.16
CA GLN A 597 14.01 11.84 -17.03
C GLN A 597 13.94 12.95 -15.99
N MET A 598 13.46 12.60 -14.80
CA MET A 598 13.39 13.53 -13.69
C MET A 598 14.78 13.77 -13.09
N ALA A 599 15.01 15.00 -12.65
CA ALA A 599 16.18 15.31 -11.84
C ALA A 599 16.14 14.52 -10.53
N GLY A 600 17.29 14.00 -10.09
CA GLY A 600 17.44 13.41 -8.78
C GLY A 600 17.21 14.45 -7.67
N TYR A 601 16.76 13.98 -6.52
CA TYR A 601 16.53 14.85 -5.36
C TYR A 601 17.04 14.21 -4.06
N GLY A 602 17.30 15.07 -3.09
CA GLY A 602 17.49 14.72 -1.68
C GLY A 602 16.67 15.67 -0.83
N VAL A 603 15.90 15.13 0.10
CA VAL A 603 15.01 15.86 1.02
C VAL A 603 15.30 15.43 2.43
N ALA A 604 15.54 16.43 3.31
CA ALA A 604 15.76 16.23 4.73
C ALA A 604 14.56 16.70 5.55
N ASN A 605 14.21 15.94 6.58
CA ASN A 605 13.17 16.27 7.55
C ASN A 605 13.77 16.28 8.96
N LEU A 606 13.28 17.18 9.83
CA LEU A 606 13.63 17.21 11.24
C LEU A 606 12.38 17.07 12.09
N ARG A 607 12.50 16.32 13.16
CA ARG A 607 11.41 16.06 14.11
C ARG A 607 11.93 16.14 15.53
N ALA A 608 11.10 16.66 16.43
CA ALA A 608 11.33 16.67 17.84
C ALA A 608 10.06 16.21 18.56
N ARG A 609 10.18 15.21 19.41
CA ARG A 609 9.12 14.73 20.30
C ARG A 609 9.51 15.06 21.73
N TYR A 610 8.60 15.70 22.44
CA TYR A 610 8.72 15.98 23.84
C TYR A 610 7.64 15.20 24.64
N LEU A 611 8.04 14.50 25.67
CA LEU A 611 7.20 13.71 26.57
C LEU A 611 7.18 14.38 27.96
N PRO A 612 6.30 15.38 28.20
CA PRO A 612 6.20 16.03 29.50
C PRO A 612 5.75 15.04 30.59
N ARG A 613 4.98 14.03 30.18
CA ARG A 613 4.52 12.90 31.00
C ARG A 613 4.55 11.62 30.16
N PRO A 614 4.52 10.42 30.77
CA PRO A 614 4.49 9.15 30.04
C PRO A 614 3.28 8.98 29.10
N ASP A 615 2.17 9.64 29.44
CA ASP A 615 0.88 9.59 28.73
C ASP A 615 0.69 10.73 27.70
N THR A 616 1.57 11.75 27.71
CA THR A 616 1.40 12.96 26.91
C THR A 616 2.59 13.17 25.98
N THR A 617 2.32 13.43 24.71
CA THR A 617 3.35 13.72 23.70
C THR A 617 3.09 15.07 23.01
N LEU A 618 4.15 15.83 22.76
CA LEU A 618 4.18 17.00 21.90
C LEU A 618 5.17 16.74 20.77
N ASP A 619 4.69 16.70 19.54
CA ASP A 619 5.51 16.48 18.36
C ASP A 619 5.63 17.77 17.54
N PHE A 620 6.86 18.12 17.15
CA PHE A 620 7.17 19.24 16.27
C PHE A 620 7.95 18.71 15.07
N GLY A 621 7.68 19.21 13.88
CA GLY A 621 8.46 18.79 12.75
C GLY A 621 8.48 19.79 11.61
N VAL A 622 9.57 19.70 10.83
CA VAL A 622 9.74 20.39 9.57
C VAL A 622 10.10 19.36 8.50
N ALA A 623 9.24 19.23 7.51
CA ALA A 623 9.47 18.42 6.33
C ALA A 623 10.06 19.27 5.20
N ASN A 624 10.86 18.65 4.32
CA ASN A 624 11.57 19.33 3.25
C ASN A 624 12.32 20.58 3.74
N LEU A 625 13.21 20.39 4.73
CA LEU A 625 13.95 21.46 5.39
C LEU A 625 14.68 22.38 4.39
N GLY A 626 15.23 21.80 3.33
CA GLY A 626 15.94 22.51 2.25
C GLY A 626 15.03 23.23 1.26
N ASP A 627 13.71 23.15 1.42
CA ASP A 627 12.71 23.70 0.48
C ASP A 627 12.97 23.27 -0.98
N LYS A 628 13.36 22.00 -1.14
CA LYS A 628 13.73 21.41 -2.43
C LYS A 628 12.51 21.26 -3.33
N TRP A 629 12.58 21.77 -4.54
CA TRP A 629 11.62 21.43 -5.57
C TRP A 629 11.90 20.05 -6.14
N TYR A 630 10.92 19.16 -6.06
CA TYR A 630 10.94 17.83 -6.65
C TYR A 630 9.51 17.36 -6.96
N GLN A 631 9.39 16.32 -7.76
CA GLN A 631 8.11 15.74 -8.15
C GLN A 631 8.26 14.24 -8.41
N LEU A 632 7.19 13.48 -8.18
CA LEU A 632 7.14 12.03 -8.46
C LEU A 632 6.49 11.71 -9.80
N ALA A 633 5.74 12.66 -10.36
CA ALA A 633 5.17 12.64 -11.71
C ALA A 633 5.29 14.02 -12.33
N ASP A 634 5.46 14.09 -13.65
CA ASP A 634 5.60 15.38 -14.35
C ASP A 634 4.39 16.28 -14.10
N GLY A 635 4.64 17.53 -13.73
CA GLY A 635 3.63 18.54 -13.44
C GLY A 635 2.84 18.38 -12.13
N LEU A 636 3.24 17.46 -11.28
CA LEU A 636 2.68 17.26 -9.95
C LEU A 636 3.77 17.47 -8.87
N PRO A 637 4.06 18.72 -8.50
CA PRO A 637 5.08 19.04 -7.51
C PRO A 637 4.74 18.46 -6.14
N MET A 638 5.76 18.04 -5.40
CA MET A 638 5.65 17.68 -4.00
C MET A 638 5.70 18.94 -3.13
N PRO A 639 5.18 18.90 -1.89
CA PRO A 639 5.18 20.02 -0.98
C PRO A 639 6.59 20.61 -0.75
N GLY A 640 6.67 21.91 -0.71
CA GLY A 640 7.84 22.67 -0.23
C GLY A 640 8.04 22.49 1.26
N ARG A 641 8.85 23.35 1.88
CA ARG A 641 9.07 23.32 3.32
C ARG A 641 7.76 23.44 4.07
N SER A 642 7.47 22.44 4.91
CA SER A 642 6.22 22.35 5.67
C SER A 642 6.53 22.07 7.13
N TRP A 643 5.74 22.61 8.03
CA TRP A 643 5.83 22.36 9.47
C TRP A 643 4.55 21.74 10.00
N TYR A 644 4.66 21.07 11.15
CA TYR A 644 3.51 20.55 11.89
C TYR A 644 3.77 20.58 13.39
N VAL A 645 2.68 20.59 14.16
CA VAL A 645 2.65 20.41 15.61
C VAL A 645 1.54 19.45 15.95
N ASN A 646 1.82 18.44 16.81
CA ASN A 646 0.80 17.52 17.30
C ASN A 646 0.84 17.44 18.82
N LEU A 647 -0.32 17.23 19.41
CA LEU A 647 -0.54 16.86 20.80
C LEU A 647 -1.14 15.46 20.83
N GLY A 648 -0.56 14.55 21.60
CA GLY A 648 -1.08 13.21 21.85
C GLY A 648 -1.29 12.97 23.33
N TYR A 649 -2.38 12.29 23.67
CA TYR A 649 -2.68 11.85 25.03
C TYR A 649 -3.16 10.40 25.01
N ARG A 650 -2.61 9.57 25.92
CA ARG A 650 -3.00 8.16 26.11
C ARG A 650 -3.56 7.94 27.51
N PHE A 651 -4.54 7.06 27.64
CA PHE A 651 -5.18 6.75 28.92
C PHE A 651 -5.50 5.26 29.05
#